data_6de07b34a433d37a9917d19f8d83c578
#
_entry.id   6de07b34a433d37a9917d19f8d83c578
#
_cell.length_a   1.000
_cell.length_b   1.000
_cell.length_c   1.000
_cell.angle_alpha   90.00
_cell.angle_beta   90.00
_cell.angle_gamma   90.00
#
_symmetry.space_group_name_H-M   'P 1'
#
loop_
_entity.id
_entity.type
_entity.pdbx_description
1 polymer ?
#
loop_
_entity_poly.entity_id
_entity_poly.type
_entity_poly.pdbx_seq_one_letter_code
_entity_poly.pdbx_strand_id
1 'polypeptide(L)'
;MAHFKTVILSISILFCSTFIHAEVLPKLNSSFDNAKAYTKSNRLIVSTGEMERSWIWTGKGLSTIQIKNNSGEVVAINSDAPADWDLGELGEGKLISLKAFRDDDEHFTTEHLTVEAEIEYGNLILKYEIWAYPGAPGLRTQIWLKTQNGDKLEDGALVPGISEAIKLAGTPEEVIAFGYQAGLKADVEPYEILTKENIPKNGSSEITSGLIAAGGKGGLILMKESHIHTDMHEALETGGFVRKENHLIVTGLGLRPHDLADDEYKFCWANWLILYQGNELDAQMQLKRFDRIRYPVHPERDVFIMANTWGSEDKQDQCWYKAREENVLIEIEVAAELGVDILQIDDGWQIRKGENSWLPAAKGPTQPYKNGALPQLFDGTVMPESYVIYPNGFGKVREKAKEKGIRLGLWNAWTAPLNTLETNYNDGDFKSFKLDFARLETKEAFDNLYYKARDLIKYSNYNAVVNWDVTERAPRMGFYFGRDCGNLYLANRKAYTIRPSVQYEPWQVLRDGWELASYMNLNKVQITFQNKELTPPEAITDALKYSHAYNFAITLMASPIFFTELQFLSPEARAELKPIIAKYKAERDEMYKGFVFAIGDKPDNKSWTGFQNYNPETGNGYLTVFRELNNEEKTRKLKMCYLKPGAKIQLTDILTNEKRLVTIDEHGEIDFSIPKTPGFLFLKYKKM
;
A
#
# COMPACT_ATOMS: atom_id res chain seq x y z
N MET A 1 -10.39 -49.53 -85.64
CA MET A 1 -11.44 -49.57 -84.60
C MET A 1 -10.78 -50.03 -83.32
N ALA A 2 -10.46 -49.15 -82.44
CA ALA A 2 -9.80 -49.47 -81.16
C ALA A 2 -10.73 -48.97 -80.05
N HIS A 3 -11.19 -49.89 -79.18
CA HIS A 3 -12.03 -49.62 -78.04
C HIS A 3 -11.17 -49.16 -76.88
N PHE A 4 -11.38 -47.91 -76.45
CA PHE A 4 -10.89 -47.38 -75.14
C PHE A 4 -11.86 -47.80 -74.05
N LYS A 5 -11.38 -48.60 -73.09
CA LYS A 5 -12.08 -48.84 -71.80
C LYS A 5 -11.64 -47.79 -70.80
N THR A 6 -12.61 -46.99 -70.37
CA THR A 6 -12.46 -46.02 -69.28
C THR A 6 -12.55 -46.81 -67.96
N VAL A 7 -11.49 -46.74 -67.13
CA VAL A 7 -11.49 -47.20 -65.74
C VAL A 7 -11.79 -45.99 -64.84
N ILE A 8 -12.93 -46.04 -64.19
CA ILE A 8 -13.27 -45.07 -63.14
C ILE A 8 -12.69 -45.54 -61.84
N LEU A 9 -11.68 -44.83 -61.37
CA LEU A 9 -11.07 -45.04 -60.03
C LEU A 9 -11.86 -44.20 -59.02
N SER A 10 -12.67 -44.84 -58.18
CA SER A 10 -13.36 -44.13 -57.05
C SER A 10 -12.38 -44.00 -55.91
N ILE A 11 -11.93 -42.76 -55.67
CA ILE A 11 -11.16 -42.39 -54.47
C ILE A 11 -12.18 -42.07 -53.37
N SER A 12 -12.33 -42.98 -52.42
CA SER A 12 -13.04 -42.70 -51.14
C SER A 12 -12.13 -41.92 -50.24
N ILE A 13 -12.37 -40.62 -50.15
CA ILE A 13 -11.74 -39.76 -49.14
C ILE A 13 -12.43 -40.05 -47.81
N LEU A 14 -11.75 -40.82 -46.95
CA LEU A 14 -12.12 -40.93 -45.55
C LEU A 14 -11.82 -39.61 -44.88
N PHE A 15 -12.85 -38.77 -44.65
CA PHE A 15 -12.76 -37.65 -43.69
C PHE A 15 -12.68 -38.27 -42.30
N CYS A 16 -11.46 -38.42 -41.80
CA CYS A 16 -11.23 -38.63 -40.37
C CYS A 16 -11.49 -37.31 -39.67
N SER A 17 -12.75 -37.06 -39.31
CA SER A 17 -13.08 -35.94 -38.36
C SER A 17 -12.49 -36.34 -37.01
N THR A 18 -11.28 -35.88 -36.73
CA THR A 18 -10.80 -35.81 -35.38
C THR A 18 -11.72 -34.83 -34.64
N PHE A 19 -12.70 -35.36 -33.94
CA PHE A 19 -13.38 -34.60 -32.90
C PHE A 19 -12.31 -34.27 -31.86
N ILE A 20 -11.78 -33.08 -31.92
CA ILE A 20 -11.06 -32.49 -30.79
C ILE A 20 -12.11 -32.43 -29.67
N HIS A 21 -12.02 -33.37 -28.74
CA HIS A 21 -12.78 -33.26 -27.48
C HIS A 21 -12.24 -32.00 -26.81
N ALA A 22 -13.00 -30.94 -26.86
CA ALA A 22 -12.75 -29.79 -26.01
C ALA A 22 -12.70 -30.33 -24.57
N GLU A 23 -11.54 -30.23 -23.95
CA GLU A 23 -11.32 -30.68 -22.59
C GLU A 23 -12.34 -29.97 -21.67
N VAL A 24 -13.13 -30.76 -20.96
CA VAL A 24 -14.17 -30.18 -20.07
C VAL A 24 -13.56 -29.93 -18.71
N LEU A 25 -13.83 -28.80 -18.12
CA LEU A 25 -13.37 -28.46 -16.76
C LEU A 25 -13.69 -29.58 -15.76
N PRO A 26 -12.72 -30.03 -14.96
CA PRO A 26 -12.94 -30.98 -13.88
C PRO A 26 -14.06 -30.54 -12.95
N LYS A 27 -14.73 -31.48 -12.31
CA LYS A 27 -15.76 -31.21 -11.32
C LYS A 27 -15.11 -30.54 -10.10
N LEU A 28 -15.50 -29.32 -9.81
CA LEU A 28 -15.14 -28.54 -8.63
C LEU A 28 -16.40 -28.20 -7.86
N ASN A 29 -16.36 -28.27 -6.52
CA ASN A 29 -17.40 -27.74 -5.64
C ASN A 29 -16.79 -27.50 -4.26
N SER A 30 -16.48 -26.26 -3.95
CA SER A 30 -15.86 -25.83 -2.69
C SER A 30 -16.53 -24.58 -2.17
N SER A 31 -16.52 -24.42 -0.85
CA SER A 31 -17.05 -23.21 -0.20
C SER A 31 -16.33 -22.95 1.12
N PHE A 32 -16.26 -21.67 1.44
CA PHE A 32 -15.79 -21.17 2.72
C PHE A 32 -16.68 -19.99 3.13
N ASP A 33 -17.44 -20.13 4.21
CA ASP A 33 -18.52 -19.20 4.58
C ASP A 33 -19.46 -18.94 3.39
N ASN A 34 -19.61 -17.67 2.97
CA ASN A 34 -20.44 -17.32 1.81
C ASN A 34 -19.63 -17.26 0.49
N ALA A 35 -18.30 -17.46 0.52
CA ALA A 35 -17.51 -17.64 -0.69
C ALA A 35 -17.71 -19.05 -1.25
N LYS A 36 -17.83 -19.16 -2.59
CA LYS A 36 -18.07 -20.44 -3.30
C LYS A 36 -17.29 -20.49 -4.59
N ALA A 37 -16.81 -21.69 -4.93
CA ALA A 37 -16.20 -22.00 -6.21
C ALA A 37 -16.72 -23.33 -6.71
N TYR A 38 -17.28 -23.36 -7.92
CA TYR A 38 -17.80 -24.59 -8.52
C TYR A 38 -17.74 -24.58 -10.03
N THR A 39 -17.77 -25.77 -10.63
CA THR A 39 -17.85 -25.92 -12.08
C THR A 39 -19.24 -26.41 -12.50
N LYS A 40 -19.75 -25.84 -13.59
CA LYS A 40 -21.02 -26.24 -14.21
C LYS A 40 -20.99 -25.96 -15.72
N SER A 41 -21.29 -26.97 -16.51
CA SER A 41 -21.40 -26.82 -17.99
C SER A 41 -20.19 -26.13 -18.61
N ASN A 42 -18.98 -26.61 -18.32
CA ASN A 42 -17.69 -26.09 -18.77
C ASN A 42 -17.41 -24.64 -18.32
N ARG A 43 -18.01 -24.22 -17.22
CA ARG A 43 -17.81 -22.91 -16.61
C ARG A 43 -17.25 -23.07 -15.21
N LEU A 44 -16.27 -22.25 -14.87
CA LEU A 44 -15.84 -21.99 -13.51
C LEU A 44 -16.63 -20.80 -12.97
N ILE A 45 -17.22 -20.94 -11.80
CA ILE A 45 -18.00 -19.89 -11.13
C ILE A 45 -17.42 -19.68 -9.74
N VAL A 46 -17.04 -18.43 -9.45
CA VAL A 46 -16.51 -18.02 -8.15
C VAL A 46 -17.33 -16.85 -7.62
N SER A 47 -17.77 -16.96 -6.38
CA SER A 47 -18.57 -15.93 -5.71
C SER A 47 -18.01 -15.63 -4.33
N THR A 48 -18.08 -14.36 -3.93
CA THR A 48 -17.78 -13.91 -2.56
C THR A 48 -19.02 -13.80 -1.68
N GLY A 49 -20.21 -13.94 -2.27
CA GLY A 49 -21.50 -13.60 -1.66
C GLY A 49 -21.98 -12.17 -1.99
N GLU A 50 -21.07 -11.21 -2.26
CA GLU A 50 -21.42 -9.87 -2.74
C GLU A 50 -21.26 -9.71 -4.25
N MET A 51 -20.42 -10.54 -4.87
CA MET A 51 -20.28 -10.62 -6.32
C MET A 51 -20.07 -12.04 -6.79
N GLU A 52 -20.31 -12.27 -8.07
CA GLU A 52 -20.02 -13.54 -8.77
C GLU A 52 -19.35 -13.24 -10.11
N ARG A 53 -18.27 -13.98 -10.42
CA ARG A 53 -17.61 -14.00 -11.71
C ARG A 53 -17.63 -15.41 -12.27
N SER A 54 -17.95 -15.52 -13.55
CA SER A 54 -18.04 -16.78 -14.27
C SER A 54 -17.10 -16.76 -15.47
N TRP A 55 -16.34 -17.81 -15.62
CA TRP A 55 -15.43 -18.04 -16.76
C TRP A 55 -15.88 -19.27 -17.56
N ILE A 56 -15.54 -19.27 -18.82
CA ILE A 56 -15.59 -20.47 -19.68
C ILE A 56 -14.17 -20.92 -19.97
N TRP A 57 -13.96 -22.23 -19.98
CA TRP A 57 -12.74 -22.84 -20.52
C TRP A 57 -12.82 -22.88 -22.04
N THR A 58 -11.88 -22.25 -22.71
CA THR A 58 -11.87 -22.10 -24.18
C THR A 58 -10.95 -23.10 -24.90
N GLY A 59 -10.17 -23.92 -24.18
CA GLY A 59 -9.06 -24.69 -24.71
C GLY A 59 -7.77 -23.90 -24.83
N LYS A 60 -7.80 -22.59 -24.54
CA LYS A 60 -6.63 -21.70 -24.49
C LYS A 60 -6.48 -20.99 -23.15
N GLY A 61 -7.54 -20.97 -22.35
CA GLY A 61 -7.54 -20.34 -21.05
C GLY A 61 -8.94 -20.15 -20.48
N LEU A 62 -9.02 -19.42 -19.38
CA LEU A 62 -10.27 -19.02 -18.74
C LEU A 62 -10.66 -17.63 -19.24
N SER A 63 -11.78 -17.52 -19.92
CA SER A 63 -12.34 -16.27 -20.42
C SER A 63 -13.59 -15.90 -19.63
N THR A 64 -13.64 -14.69 -19.09
CA THR A 64 -14.82 -14.18 -18.38
C THR A 64 -16.01 -14.10 -19.30
N ILE A 65 -17.11 -14.70 -18.88
CA ILE A 65 -18.39 -14.63 -19.60
C ILE A 65 -19.41 -13.75 -18.90
N GLN A 66 -19.27 -13.55 -17.59
CA GLN A 66 -20.17 -12.71 -16.82
C GLN A 66 -19.54 -12.30 -15.47
N ILE A 67 -19.77 -11.05 -15.10
CA ILE A 67 -19.60 -10.55 -13.74
C ILE A 67 -20.90 -9.90 -13.32
N LYS A 68 -21.40 -10.25 -12.14
CA LYS A 68 -22.62 -9.67 -11.57
C LYS A 68 -22.47 -9.37 -10.09
N ASN A 69 -23.20 -8.37 -9.60
CA ASN A 69 -23.30 -8.06 -8.18
C ASN A 69 -24.35 -8.96 -7.49
N ASN A 70 -24.49 -8.82 -6.18
CA ASN A 70 -25.45 -9.58 -5.36
C ASN A 70 -26.93 -9.30 -5.69
N SER A 71 -27.25 -8.16 -6.34
CA SER A 71 -28.59 -7.88 -6.85
C SER A 71 -28.91 -8.57 -8.17
N GLY A 72 -27.91 -9.24 -8.78
CA GLY A 72 -28.02 -9.91 -10.06
C GLY A 72 -27.79 -8.99 -11.27
N GLU A 73 -27.41 -7.73 -11.06
CA GLU A 73 -27.06 -6.82 -12.14
C GLU A 73 -25.75 -7.27 -12.79
N VAL A 74 -25.76 -7.37 -14.13
CA VAL A 74 -24.60 -7.77 -14.94
C VAL A 74 -23.74 -6.56 -15.24
N VAL A 75 -22.51 -6.55 -14.74
CA VAL A 75 -21.54 -5.47 -14.92
C VAL A 75 -20.59 -5.76 -16.08
N ALA A 76 -20.23 -7.03 -16.30
CA ALA A 76 -19.39 -7.43 -17.43
C ALA A 76 -19.96 -8.66 -18.14
N ILE A 77 -19.65 -8.78 -19.44
CA ILE A 77 -20.12 -9.81 -20.36
C ILE A 77 -18.96 -10.47 -21.08
N ASN A 78 -19.25 -11.52 -21.86
CA ASN A 78 -18.27 -12.23 -22.65
C ASN A 78 -17.55 -11.29 -23.64
N SER A 79 -16.22 -11.31 -23.62
CA SER A 79 -15.34 -10.55 -24.53
C SER A 79 -15.06 -11.28 -25.84
N ASP A 80 -15.42 -12.57 -25.94
CA ASP A 80 -15.03 -13.50 -27.03
C ASP A 80 -13.51 -13.71 -27.14
N ALA A 81 -12.74 -13.24 -26.15
CA ALA A 81 -11.30 -13.49 -26.05
C ALA A 81 -11.01 -14.94 -25.60
N PRO A 82 -9.89 -15.52 -25.99
CA PRO A 82 -9.53 -16.89 -25.61
C PRO A 82 -9.20 -17.06 -24.11
N ALA A 83 -8.79 -15.98 -23.45
CA ALA A 83 -8.53 -15.91 -22.01
C ALA A 83 -8.67 -14.46 -21.53
N ASP A 84 -8.72 -14.26 -20.22
CA ASP A 84 -8.67 -12.93 -19.63
C ASP A 84 -7.27 -12.31 -19.64
N TRP A 85 -6.27 -13.08 -20.00
CA TRP A 85 -4.87 -12.68 -20.20
C TRP A 85 -4.45 -12.84 -21.65
N ASP A 86 -3.40 -12.11 -22.03
CA ASP A 86 -2.75 -12.27 -23.32
C ASP A 86 -1.23 -12.16 -23.13
N LEU A 87 -0.56 -13.29 -23.27
CA LEU A 87 0.90 -13.43 -23.17
C LEU A 87 1.54 -13.72 -24.54
N GLY A 88 0.83 -13.42 -25.64
CA GLY A 88 1.27 -13.68 -27.00
C GLY A 88 0.83 -15.05 -27.51
N GLU A 89 1.53 -15.56 -28.51
CA GLU A 89 1.19 -16.82 -29.18
C GLU A 89 1.60 -18.04 -28.34
N LEU A 90 0.80 -18.40 -27.35
CA LEU A 90 1.06 -19.55 -26.48
C LEU A 90 0.58 -20.91 -27.08
N GLY A 91 -0.23 -20.90 -28.14
CA GLY A 91 -0.84 -22.10 -28.71
C GLY A 91 -2.07 -22.58 -27.93
N GLU A 92 -2.34 -23.92 -28.04
CA GLU A 92 -3.40 -24.56 -27.25
C GLU A 92 -2.96 -24.74 -25.79
N GLY A 93 -3.86 -24.46 -24.86
CA GLY A 93 -3.65 -24.70 -23.45
C GLY A 93 -4.12 -26.09 -23.03
N LYS A 94 -3.33 -26.81 -22.25
CA LYS A 94 -3.72 -28.05 -21.58
C LYS A 94 -3.93 -27.79 -20.10
N LEU A 95 -5.15 -27.93 -19.61
CA LEU A 95 -5.44 -27.82 -18.20
C LEU A 95 -4.82 -29.00 -17.43
N ILE A 96 -3.82 -28.70 -16.59
CA ILE A 96 -3.14 -29.70 -15.76
C ILE A 96 -3.96 -30.00 -14.51
N SER A 97 -4.41 -28.93 -13.82
CA SER A 97 -5.16 -29.04 -12.58
C SER A 97 -6.15 -27.89 -12.40
N LEU A 98 -7.26 -28.18 -11.69
CA LEU A 98 -8.17 -27.18 -11.16
C LEU A 98 -8.56 -27.59 -9.74
N LYS A 99 -8.19 -26.76 -8.77
CA LYS A 99 -8.45 -27.04 -7.34
C LYS A 99 -8.95 -25.80 -6.62
N ALA A 100 -9.62 -26.01 -5.50
CA ALA A 100 -10.00 -24.92 -4.59
C ALA A 100 -9.81 -25.38 -3.15
N PHE A 101 -9.26 -24.51 -2.32
CA PHE A 101 -8.95 -24.76 -0.92
C PHE A 101 -9.01 -23.46 -0.13
N ARG A 102 -9.09 -23.59 1.19
CA ARG A 102 -9.03 -22.47 2.12
C ARG A 102 -7.56 -22.08 2.35
N ASP A 103 -7.28 -20.77 2.37
CA ASP A 103 -5.96 -20.22 2.52
C ASP A 103 -6.00 -18.87 3.24
N ASP A 104 -4.88 -18.42 3.77
CA ASP A 104 -4.67 -17.10 4.37
C ASP A 104 -3.31 -16.51 3.97
N ASP A 105 -2.70 -17.07 2.95
CA ASP A 105 -1.38 -16.69 2.44
C ASP A 105 -0.32 -16.66 3.57
N GLU A 106 -0.20 -17.78 4.29
CA GLU A 106 0.70 -17.90 5.44
C GLU A 106 0.44 -16.79 6.51
N HIS A 107 -0.81 -16.46 6.80
CA HIS A 107 -1.26 -15.43 7.74
C HIS A 107 -0.97 -13.98 7.33
N PHE A 108 -0.63 -13.70 6.07
CA PHE A 108 -0.42 -12.34 5.58
C PHE A 108 -1.70 -11.64 5.12
N THR A 109 -2.79 -12.38 4.95
CA THR A 109 -4.09 -11.83 4.59
C THR A 109 -5.22 -12.51 5.36
N THR A 110 -6.43 -11.99 5.20
CA THR A 110 -7.63 -12.63 5.77
C THR A 110 -7.89 -13.97 5.07
N GLU A 111 -8.41 -14.95 5.82
CA GLU A 111 -8.78 -16.26 5.27
C GLU A 111 -9.76 -16.12 4.09
N HIS A 112 -9.53 -16.89 3.05
CA HIS A 112 -10.28 -16.83 1.81
C HIS A 112 -10.35 -18.21 1.13
N LEU A 113 -11.19 -18.31 0.12
CA LEU A 113 -11.23 -19.46 -0.78
C LEU A 113 -10.29 -19.16 -1.95
N THR A 114 -9.20 -19.91 -2.06
CA THR A 114 -8.29 -19.88 -3.21
C THR A 114 -8.77 -20.88 -4.26
N VAL A 115 -8.79 -20.45 -5.51
CA VAL A 115 -8.99 -21.32 -6.69
C VAL A 115 -7.74 -21.22 -7.55
N GLU A 116 -7.14 -22.35 -7.89
CA GLU A 116 -6.00 -22.44 -8.77
C GLU A 116 -6.32 -23.27 -10.01
N ALA A 117 -6.04 -22.71 -11.19
CA ALA A 117 -6.03 -23.41 -12.46
C ALA A 117 -4.60 -23.43 -13.01
N GLU A 118 -4.03 -24.61 -13.23
CA GLU A 118 -2.70 -24.78 -13.78
C GLU A 118 -2.80 -25.25 -15.23
N ILE A 119 -2.17 -24.51 -16.14
CA ILE A 119 -2.31 -24.65 -17.58
C ILE A 119 -0.93 -24.72 -18.22
N GLU A 120 -0.71 -25.74 -19.04
CA GLU A 120 0.51 -25.97 -19.80
C GLU A 120 0.36 -25.40 -21.22
N TYR A 121 1.31 -24.60 -21.64
CA TYR A 121 1.46 -24.04 -22.98
C TYR A 121 2.85 -24.41 -23.52
N GLY A 122 3.02 -25.62 -24.03
CA GLY A 122 4.34 -26.07 -24.46
C GLY A 122 5.34 -26.11 -23.28
N ASN A 123 6.37 -25.27 -23.33
CA ASN A 123 7.37 -25.17 -22.24
C ASN A 123 7.02 -24.15 -21.15
N LEU A 124 5.91 -23.41 -21.27
CA LEU A 124 5.44 -22.46 -20.26
C LEU A 124 4.31 -23.07 -19.45
N ILE A 125 4.38 -22.97 -18.14
CA ILE A 125 3.29 -23.32 -17.22
C ILE A 125 2.77 -22.05 -16.58
N LEU A 126 1.47 -21.82 -16.74
CA LEU A 126 0.74 -20.73 -16.13
C LEU A 126 -0.14 -21.29 -15.00
N LYS A 127 -0.03 -20.72 -13.82
CA LYS A 127 -0.98 -20.89 -12.72
C LYS A 127 -1.82 -19.62 -12.60
N TYR A 128 -3.12 -19.74 -12.81
CA TYR A 128 -4.09 -18.69 -12.59
C TYR A 128 -4.73 -18.86 -11.23
N GLU A 129 -4.55 -17.91 -10.36
CA GLU A 129 -4.98 -17.95 -8.98
C GLU A 129 -6.08 -16.90 -8.73
N ILE A 130 -7.13 -17.29 -8.03
CA ILE A 130 -8.27 -16.44 -7.69
C ILE A 130 -8.49 -16.54 -6.19
N TRP A 131 -8.50 -15.38 -5.51
CA TRP A 131 -8.86 -15.27 -4.10
C TRP A 131 -10.26 -14.69 -3.96
N ALA A 132 -11.13 -15.45 -3.30
CA ALA A 132 -12.50 -15.05 -2.98
C ALA A 132 -12.65 -14.92 -1.46
N TYR A 133 -12.56 -13.69 -0.98
CA TYR A 133 -12.82 -13.41 0.43
C TYR A 133 -14.31 -13.42 0.71
N PRO A 134 -14.79 -14.12 1.77
CA PRO A 134 -16.21 -14.12 2.13
C PRO A 134 -16.75 -12.71 2.38
N GLY A 135 -17.83 -12.32 1.69
CA GLY A 135 -18.47 -11.01 1.86
C GLY A 135 -17.69 -9.82 1.30
N ALA A 136 -16.66 -10.06 0.48
CA ALA A 136 -15.91 -8.99 -0.16
C ALA A 136 -16.62 -8.45 -1.42
N PRO A 137 -16.49 -7.15 -1.71
CA PRO A 137 -17.08 -6.55 -2.91
C PRO A 137 -16.32 -6.87 -4.20
N GLY A 138 -15.30 -7.71 -4.13
CA GLY A 138 -14.40 -8.00 -5.23
C GLY A 138 -13.70 -9.34 -5.12
N LEU A 139 -12.89 -9.63 -6.16
CA LEU A 139 -11.99 -10.78 -6.25
C LEU A 139 -10.57 -10.29 -6.53
N ARG A 140 -9.59 -11.06 -6.07
CA ARG A 140 -8.18 -10.89 -6.45
C ARG A 140 -7.81 -12.00 -7.43
N THR A 141 -7.15 -11.66 -8.52
CA THR A 141 -6.61 -12.61 -9.50
C THR A 141 -5.11 -12.41 -9.66
N GLN A 142 -4.38 -13.50 -9.89
CA GLN A 142 -2.94 -13.43 -10.09
C GLN A 142 -2.48 -14.53 -11.05
N ILE A 143 -1.54 -14.18 -11.92
CA ILE A 143 -0.84 -15.11 -12.77
C ILE A 143 0.51 -15.41 -12.14
N TRP A 144 0.86 -16.68 -12.14
CA TRP A 144 2.19 -17.19 -11.81
C TRP A 144 2.72 -17.95 -13.02
N LEU A 145 3.98 -17.73 -13.37
CA LEU A 145 4.61 -18.33 -14.53
C LEU A 145 5.85 -19.09 -14.12
N LYS A 146 6.09 -20.21 -14.79
CA LYS A 146 7.38 -20.91 -14.79
C LYS A 146 7.61 -21.59 -16.13
N THR A 147 8.86 -21.88 -16.45
CA THR A 147 9.20 -22.75 -17.59
C THR A 147 9.41 -24.18 -17.13
N GLN A 148 9.19 -25.14 -18.03
CA GLN A 148 9.54 -26.54 -17.76
C GLN A 148 11.04 -26.73 -17.83
N ASN A 149 11.62 -27.41 -16.85
CA ASN A 149 13.05 -27.73 -16.78
C ASN A 149 14.00 -26.51 -16.82
N GLY A 150 13.50 -25.31 -16.49
CA GLY A 150 14.30 -24.09 -16.57
C GLY A 150 14.65 -23.64 -18.00
N ASP A 151 13.86 -24.04 -18.99
CA ASP A 151 14.06 -23.64 -20.39
C ASP A 151 13.89 -22.13 -20.54
N LYS A 152 14.78 -21.49 -21.28
CA LYS A 152 14.69 -20.05 -21.54
C LYS A 152 13.62 -19.73 -22.56
N LEU A 153 12.85 -18.68 -22.29
CA LEU A 153 11.96 -18.10 -23.29
C LEU A 153 12.74 -17.11 -24.19
N GLU A 154 12.24 -16.91 -25.40
CA GLU A 154 12.75 -15.88 -26.29
C GLU A 154 12.47 -14.46 -25.74
N ASP A 155 13.33 -13.50 -26.02
CA ASP A 155 13.20 -12.12 -25.52
C ASP A 155 11.89 -11.43 -25.95
N GLY A 156 11.28 -11.86 -27.05
CA GLY A 156 9.99 -11.37 -27.54
C GLY A 156 8.76 -12.09 -26.97
N ALA A 157 8.93 -13.10 -26.10
CA ALA A 157 7.84 -13.79 -25.46
C ALA A 157 7.10 -12.90 -24.45
N LEU A 158 5.91 -13.33 -24.03
CA LEU A 158 5.06 -12.65 -23.05
C LEU A 158 4.54 -11.28 -23.49
N VAL A 159 4.52 -10.98 -24.79
CA VAL A 159 3.97 -9.73 -25.34
C VAL A 159 2.59 -10.02 -25.95
N PRO A 160 1.55 -9.24 -25.65
CA PRO A 160 1.53 -7.87 -25.11
C PRO A 160 1.54 -7.74 -23.58
N GLY A 161 1.64 -8.82 -22.81
CA GLY A 161 1.75 -8.76 -21.35
C GLY A 161 0.46 -8.28 -20.65
N ILE A 162 -0.69 -8.74 -21.15
CA ILE A 162 -2.00 -8.46 -20.54
C ILE A 162 -2.25 -9.45 -19.41
N SER A 163 -2.46 -8.93 -18.21
CA SER A 163 -2.77 -9.76 -17.02
C SER A 163 -4.27 -9.86 -16.74
N GLU A 164 -5.08 -8.93 -17.25
CA GLU A 164 -6.53 -8.91 -17.05
C GLU A 164 -7.21 -8.14 -18.18
N ALA A 165 -8.29 -8.68 -18.74
CA ALA A 165 -9.11 -8.02 -19.77
C ALA A 165 -10.60 -8.25 -19.49
N ILE A 166 -11.35 -7.18 -19.31
CA ILE A 166 -12.77 -7.20 -18.96
C ILE A 166 -13.58 -6.40 -19.98
N LYS A 167 -14.65 -7.00 -20.49
CA LYS A 167 -15.65 -6.33 -21.32
C LYS A 167 -16.85 -5.92 -20.49
N LEU A 168 -17.07 -4.64 -20.31
CA LEU A 168 -18.23 -4.13 -19.59
C LEU A 168 -19.54 -4.37 -20.37
N ALA A 169 -20.64 -4.60 -19.66
CA ALA A 169 -21.96 -4.78 -20.25
C ALA A 169 -22.49 -3.51 -20.96
N GLY A 170 -22.00 -2.34 -20.54
CA GLY A 170 -22.29 -1.05 -21.15
C GLY A 170 -21.02 -0.24 -21.33
N THR A 171 -21.10 0.84 -22.12
CA THR A 171 -19.99 1.79 -22.25
C THR A 171 -19.96 2.66 -20.99
N PRO A 172 -18.82 2.69 -20.25
CA PRO A 172 -18.71 3.54 -19.09
C PRO A 172 -18.74 5.02 -19.48
N GLU A 173 -19.41 5.84 -18.67
CA GLU A 173 -19.49 7.29 -18.86
C GLU A 173 -18.10 7.90 -18.69
N GLU A 174 -17.36 7.44 -17.68
CA GLU A 174 -16.04 7.91 -17.35
C GLU A 174 -15.13 6.73 -16.97
N VAL A 175 -13.85 6.83 -17.33
CA VAL A 175 -12.80 5.87 -16.91
C VAL A 175 -11.60 6.66 -16.44
N ILE A 176 -11.35 6.63 -15.14
CA ILE A 176 -10.27 7.39 -14.50
C ILE A 176 -9.22 6.41 -14.02
N ALA A 177 -7.98 6.53 -14.52
CA ALA A 177 -6.81 5.94 -13.91
C ALA A 177 -6.31 6.82 -12.76
N PHE A 178 -5.83 6.21 -11.69
CA PHE A 178 -5.20 6.90 -10.58
C PHE A 178 -3.97 6.16 -10.08
N GLY A 179 -3.05 6.93 -9.51
CA GLY A 179 -1.82 6.40 -8.93
C GLY A 179 -1.16 7.40 -8.01
N TYR A 180 -0.16 6.95 -7.27
CA TYR A 180 0.57 7.78 -6.35
C TYR A 180 1.98 7.99 -6.85
N GLN A 181 2.38 9.24 -6.95
CA GLN A 181 3.76 9.61 -7.19
C GLN A 181 4.53 9.53 -5.87
N ALA A 182 5.65 8.85 -5.89
CA ALA A 182 6.60 8.91 -4.81
C ALA A 182 7.89 9.55 -5.35
N GLY A 183 8.44 10.48 -4.67
CA GLY A 183 9.70 11.07 -5.08
C GLY A 183 9.82 12.51 -4.56
N LEU A 184 10.82 12.73 -3.75
CA LEU A 184 11.29 14.06 -3.39
C LEU A 184 12.10 14.60 -4.57
N LYS A 185 11.48 15.41 -5.42
CA LYS A 185 12.25 16.28 -6.31
C LYS A 185 12.63 17.50 -5.46
N ALA A 186 13.77 17.46 -4.84
CA ALA A 186 14.27 18.54 -3.98
C ALA A 186 14.36 19.91 -4.70
N ASP A 187 14.29 19.92 -6.02
CA ASP A 187 14.58 21.08 -6.86
C ASP A 187 13.37 21.58 -7.65
N VAL A 188 12.17 21.04 -7.40
CA VAL A 188 10.96 21.36 -8.15
C VAL A 188 9.83 21.71 -7.19
N GLU A 189 8.87 22.51 -7.63
CA GLU A 189 7.64 22.84 -6.88
C GLU A 189 7.01 21.61 -6.22
N PRO A 190 6.38 21.78 -5.05
CA PRO A 190 5.73 20.68 -4.33
C PRO A 190 4.67 20.04 -5.23
N TYR A 191 4.97 18.83 -5.71
CA TYR A 191 4.01 18.08 -6.52
C TYR A 191 2.97 17.39 -5.64
N GLU A 192 1.83 17.13 -6.22
CA GLU A 192 0.77 16.35 -5.61
C GLU A 192 1.16 14.88 -5.60
N ILE A 193 0.81 14.18 -4.53
CA ILE A 193 1.10 12.75 -4.44
C ILE A 193 0.15 11.91 -5.30
N LEU A 194 -1.11 12.33 -5.41
CA LEU A 194 -2.12 11.66 -6.20
C LEU A 194 -2.16 12.21 -7.63
N THR A 195 -2.01 11.33 -8.59
CA THR A 195 -2.21 11.63 -10.02
C THR A 195 -3.47 10.94 -10.51
N LYS A 196 -4.30 11.64 -11.26
CA LYS A 196 -5.51 11.13 -11.92
C LYS A 196 -5.48 11.48 -13.40
N GLU A 197 -5.94 10.56 -14.24
CA GLU A 197 -6.04 10.74 -15.68
C GLU A 197 -7.32 10.11 -16.20
N ASN A 198 -8.09 10.86 -17.00
CA ASN A 198 -9.25 10.30 -17.72
C ASN A 198 -8.75 9.55 -18.96
N ILE A 199 -9.08 8.25 -19.06
CA ILE A 199 -8.72 7.44 -20.21
C ILE A 199 -9.81 7.59 -21.28
N PRO A 200 -9.50 8.18 -22.44
CA PRO A 200 -10.46 8.33 -23.53
C PRO A 200 -10.89 6.97 -24.07
N LYS A 201 -11.98 6.95 -24.85
CA LYS A 201 -12.67 5.74 -25.32
C LYS A 201 -11.78 4.70 -26.02
N ASN A 202 -10.74 5.13 -26.71
CA ASN A 202 -9.71 4.27 -27.31
C ASN A 202 -8.34 4.84 -26.92
N GLY A 203 -8.01 4.78 -25.65
CA GLY A 203 -6.78 5.34 -25.08
C GLY A 203 -6.15 4.45 -24.03
N SER A 204 -5.06 4.94 -23.49
CA SER A 204 -4.30 4.26 -22.45
C SER A 204 -3.80 5.26 -21.41
N SER A 205 -3.41 4.73 -20.24
CA SER A 205 -2.70 5.46 -19.20
C SER A 205 -1.57 4.60 -18.66
N GLU A 206 -0.44 5.23 -18.42
CA GLU A 206 0.71 4.61 -17.75
C GLU A 206 0.61 4.70 -16.22
N ILE A 207 -0.44 5.32 -15.70
CA ILE A 207 -0.74 5.32 -14.26
C ILE A 207 -1.13 3.90 -13.85
N THR A 208 -0.49 3.38 -12.82
CA THR A 208 -0.47 1.93 -12.59
C THR A 208 -1.13 1.44 -11.31
N SER A 209 -1.68 2.30 -10.43
CA SER A 209 -2.33 1.82 -9.19
C SER A 209 -3.70 1.26 -9.44
N GLY A 210 -4.58 2.06 -10.02
CA GLY A 210 -5.96 1.67 -10.18
C GLY A 210 -6.69 2.42 -11.27
N LEU A 211 -7.85 1.89 -11.63
CA LEU A 211 -8.76 2.44 -12.60
C LEU A 211 -10.19 2.32 -12.06
N ILE A 212 -10.96 3.38 -12.17
CA ILE A 212 -12.40 3.40 -11.88
C ILE A 212 -13.15 3.60 -13.19
N ALA A 213 -14.01 2.65 -13.53
CA ALA A 213 -14.96 2.78 -14.63
C ALA A 213 -16.35 3.06 -14.05
N ALA A 214 -16.84 4.27 -14.24
CA ALA A 214 -18.12 4.74 -13.74
C ALA A 214 -19.21 4.65 -14.81
N GLY A 215 -20.41 4.24 -14.42
CA GLY A 215 -21.60 4.23 -15.25
C GLY A 215 -22.86 4.34 -14.40
N GLY A 216 -23.80 5.16 -14.78
CA GLY A 216 -25.12 5.51 -14.25
C GLY A 216 -25.52 5.14 -12.82
N LYS A 217 -25.35 3.89 -12.38
CA LYS A 217 -25.76 3.40 -11.07
C LYS A 217 -24.63 2.77 -10.25
N GLY A 218 -23.40 2.83 -10.73
CA GLY A 218 -22.25 2.20 -10.12
C GLY A 218 -21.19 1.87 -11.15
N GLY A 219 -20.31 0.93 -10.87
CA GLY A 219 -19.24 0.59 -11.79
C GLY A 219 -18.30 -0.49 -11.25
N LEU A 220 -17.12 -0.47 -11.82
CA LEU A 220 -16.07 -1.44 -11.57
C LEU A 220 -14.76 -0.71 -11.28
N ILE A 221 -14.01 -1.23 -10.33
CA ILE A 221 -12.66 -0.79 -10.00
C ILE A 221 -11.70 -1.92 -10.35
N LEU A 222 -10.65 -1.60 -11.09
CA LEU A 222 -9.49 -2.47 -11.27
C LEU A 222 -8.32 -1.87 -10.50
N MET A 223 -7.70 -2.68 -9.63
CA MET A 223 -6.49 -2.32 -8.92
C MET A 223 -5.38 -3.26 -9.33
N LYS A 224 -4.14 -2.78 -9.32
CA LYS A 224 -2.96 -3.60 -9.52
C LYS A 224 -2.06 -3.55 -8.29
N GLU A 225 -1.74 -4.70 -7.72
CA GLU A 225 -0.71 -4.83 -6.69
C GLU A 225 0.68 -4.78 -7.36
N SER A 226 1.15 -3.59 -7.69
CA SER A 226 2.48 -3.38 -8.26
C SER A 226 3.32 -2.49 -7.35
N HIS A 227 4.63 -2.45 -7.60
CA HIS A 227 5.56 -1.64 -6.80
C HIS A 227 5.34 -0.14 -6.97
N ILE A 228 4.63 0.27 -7.92
CA ILE A 228 4.33 1.61 -8.43
C ILE A 228 5.21 2.75 -8.00
N HIS A 229 5.73 3.26 -9.05
CA HIS A 229 6.15 4.62 -9.12
C HIS A 229 5.79 5.12 -10.52
N THR A 230 4.96 6.13 -10.65
CA THR A 230 4.50 6.63 -11.96
C THR A 230 5.66 7.03 -12.88
N ASP A 231 6.79 7.42 -12.31
CA ASP A 231 7.98 7.85 -13.07
C ASP A 231 8.99 6.73 -13.34
N MET A 232 8.75 5.50 -12.88
CA MET A 232 9.73 4.40 -12.89
C MET A 232 9.13 3.04 -13.25
N HIS A 233 8.00 3.04 -13.94
CA HIS A 233 7.26 1.83 -14.31
C HIS A 233 8.04 0.88 -15.22
N GLU A 234 9.02 1.36 -15.97
CA GLU A 234 9.84 0.51 -16.86
C GLU A 234 10.75 -0.47 -16.11
N ALA A 235 11.13 -0.15 -14.87
CA ALA A 235 12.10 -0.96 -14.13
C ALA A 235 11.61 -2.39 -13.89
N LEU A 236 10.31 -2.57 -13.62
CA LEU A 236 9.69 -3.85 -13.27
C LEU A 236 8.44 -4.17 -14.10
N GLU A 237 8.37 -3.77 -15.35
CA GLU A 237 7.24 -4.03 -16.24
C GLU A 237 5.88 -3.73 -15.57
N THR A 238 5.75 -2.54 -14.99
CA THR A 238 4.51 -2.18 -14.29
C THR A 238 3.34 -1.99 -15.23
N GLY A 239 3.57 -1.62 -16.48
CA GLY A 239 2.52 -1.40 -17.48
C GLY A 239 1.54 -0.30 -17.07
N GLY A 240 0.28 -0.46 -17.43
CA GLY A 240 -0.76 0.52 -17.15
C GLY A 240 -2.14 -0.01 -17.48
N PHE A 241 -3.05 0.90 -17.89
CA PHE A 241 -4.42 0.59 -18.25
C PHE A 241 -4.72 1.01 -19.69
N VAL A 242 -5.46 0.17 -20.41
CA VAL A 242 -5.92 0.47 -21.76
C VAL A 242 -7.44 0.36 -21.80
N ARG A 243 -8.09 1.33 -22.43
CA ARG A 243 -9.52 1.33 -22.73
C ARG A 243 -9.74 1.20 -24.23
N LYS A 244 -10.47 0.17 -24.65
CA LYS A 244 -10.94 -0.01 -26.02
C LYS A 244 -12.46 -0.11 -26.00
N GLU A 245 -13.14 0.98 -26.31
CA GLU A 245 -14.60 1.08 -26.17
C GLU A 245 -15.06 0.76 -24.73
N ASN A 246 -15.72 -0.38 -24.54
CA ASN A 246 -16.16 -0.92 -23.26
C ASN A 246 -15.22 -2.04 -22.71
N HIS A 247 -14.06 -2.25 -23.32
CA HIS A 247 -13.04 -3.16 -22.80
C HIS A 247 -12.05 -2.40 -21.93
N LEU A 248 -11.77 -2.96 -20.76
CA LEU A 248 -10.75 -2.50 -19.84
C LEU A 248 -9.66 -3.55 -19.77
N ILE A 249 -8.42 -3.13 -19.96
CA ILE A 249 -7.26 -4.02 -20.08
C ILE A 249 -6.19 -3.55 -19.10
N VAL A 250 -5.62 -4.48 -18.36
CA VAL A 250 -4.49 -4.26 -17.46
C VAL A 250 -3.23 -4.86 -18.10
N THR A 251 -2.20 -4.05 -18.28
CA THR A 251 -0.93 -4.45 -18.87
C THR A 251 0.19 -4.44 -17.83
N GLY A 252 1.31 -5.11 -18.18
CA GLY A 252 2.49 -5.22 -17.34
C GLY A 252 2.41 -6.38 -16.35
N LEU A 253 3.31 -7.34 -16.53
CA LEU A 253 3.34 -8.58 -15.75
C LEU A 253 4.18 -8.46 -14.48
N GLY A 254 5.12 -7.53 -14.44
CA GLY A 254 6.08 -7.44 -13.34
C GLY A 254 7.30 -8.34 -13.50
N LEU A 255 7.41 -9.04 -14.64
CA LEU A 255 8.52 -9.91 -14.99
C LEU A 255 8.76 -9.92 -16.51
N ARG A 256 9.93 -10.36 -16.91
CA ARG A 256 10.38 -10.51 -18.29
C ARG A 256 10.70 -11.97 -18.60
N PRO A 257 10.80 -12.37 -19.89
CA PRO A 257 11.11 -13.75 -20.25
C PRO A 257 12.36 -14.33 -19.56
N HIS A 258 13.40 -13.53 -19.38
CA HIS A 258 14.65 -13.96 -18.75
C HIS A 258 14.53 -14.20 -17.22
N ASP A 259 13.49 -13.67 -16.57
CA ASP A 259 13.23 -13.93 -15.14
C ASP A 259 12.74 -15.35 -14.88
N LEU A 260 12.30 -16.06 -15.95
CA LEU A 260 11.78 -17.43 -15.91
C LEU A 260 12.85 -18.49 -16.26
N ALA A 261 14.10 -18.26 -15.86
CA ALA A 261 15.22 -19.14 -16.19
C ALA A 261 15.38 -20.34 -15.25
N ASP A 262 14.51 -20.52 -14.29
CA ASP A 262 14.45 -21.62 -13.33
C ASP A 262 13.09 -22.31 -13.38
N ASP A 263 12.97 -23.51 -12.76
CA ASP A 263 11.73 -24.28 -12.69
C ASP A 263 10.84 -23.84 -11.50
N GLU A 264 10.99 -22.60 -11.04
CA GLU A 264 10.23 -22.02 -9.94
C GLU A 264 9.17 -21.06 -10.45
N TYR A 265 7.99 -21.08 -9.81
CA TYR A 265 6.96 -20.10 -10.09
C TYR A 265 7.40 -18.68 -9.70
N LYS A 266 7.32 -17.78 -10.66
CA LYS A 266 7.44 -16.33 -10.42
C LYS A 266 6.05 -15.69 -10.53
N PHE A 267 5.70 -14.85 -9.59
CA PHE A 267 4.41 -14.14 -9.63
C PHE A 267 4.43 -12.96 -10.58
N CYS A 268 3.34 -12.76 -11.28
CA CYS A 268 2.99 -11.49 -11.93
C CYS A 268 2.26 -10.58 -10.94
N TRP A 269 2.12 -9.29 -11.28
CA TRP A 269 1.31 -8.39 -10.47
C TRP A 269 -0.12 -8.92 -10.36
N ALA A 270 -0.65 -8.95 -9.15
CA ALA A 270 -2.03 -9.32 -8.93
C ALA A 270 -2.98 -8.18 -9.27
N ASN A 271 -4.21 -8.52 -9.65
CA ASN A 271 -5.26 -7.57 -9.92
C ASN A 271 -6.42 -7.75 -8.93
N TRP A 272 -7.03 -6.63 -8.51
CA TRP A 272 -8.31 -6.65 -7.82
C TRP A 272 -9.40 -6.17 -8.77
N LEU A 273 -10.49 -6.90 -8.79
CA LEU A 273 -11.69 -6.52 -9.49
C LEU A 273 -12.79 -6.30 -8.45
N ILE A 274 -13.23 -5.07 -8.28
CA ILE A 274 -14.16 -4.67 -7.22
C ILE A 274 -15.38 -4.02 -7.86
N LEU A 275 -16.56 -4.38 -7.38
CA LEU A 275 -17.83 -3.78 -7.81
C LEU A 275 -18.31 -2.74 -6.79
N TYR A 276 -18.92 -1.67 -7.29
CA TYR A 276 -19.59 -0.68 -6.45
C TYR A 276 -20.91 -0.24 -7.07
N GLN A 277 -21.81 0.22 -6.21
CA GLN A 277 -23.08 0.84 -6.58
C GLN A 277 -23.12 2.24 -5.99
N GLY A 278 -23.56 3.23 -6.75
CA GLY A 278 -23.61 4.62 -6.31
C GLY A 278 -22.57 5.49 -7.02
N ASN A 279 -21.99 6.41 -6.27
CA ASN A 279 -21.08 7.44 -6.79
C ASN A 279 -19.59 7.15 -6.42
N GLU A 280 -18.71 8.10 -6.66
CA GLU A 280 -17.28 7.98 -6.36
C GLU A 280 -17.00 7.72 -4.87
N LEU A 281 -17.78 8.28 -3.95
CA LEU A 281 -17.62 8.00 -2.52
C LEU A 281 -17.91 6.52 -2.21
N ASP A 282 -18.89 5.93 -2.89
CA ASP A 282 -19.20 4.51 -2.74
C ASP A 282 -18.11 3.63 -3.37
N ALA A 283 -17.52 4.06 -4.49
CA ALA A 283 -16.34 3.41 -5.05
C ALA A 283 -15.17 3.42 -4.07
N GLN A 284 -14.88 4.56 -3.44
CA GLN A 284 -13.85 4.69 -2.41
C GLN A 284 -14.13 3.76 -1.21
N MET A 285 -15.38 3.65 -0.77
CA MET A 285 -15.75 2.75 0.33
C MET A 285 -15.50 1.29 -0.04
N GLN A 286 -15.94 0.83 -1.22
CA GLN A 286 -15.75 -0.56 -1.62
C GLN A 286 -14.27 -0.92 -1.81
N LEU A 287 -13.49 0.00 -2.37
CA LEU A 287 -12.05 -0.15 -2.47
C LEU A 287 -11.41 -0.30 -1.08
N LYS A 288 -11.77 0.56 -0.13
CA LYS A 288 -11.24 0.51 1.25
C LYS A 288 -11.70 -0.74 2.02
N ARG A 289 -12.92 -1.23 1.77
CA ARG A 289 -13.39 -2.50 2.33
C ARG A 289 -12.53 -3.67 1.82
N PHE A 290 -12.30 -3.75 0.51
CA PHE A 290 -11.46 -4.79 -0.07
C PHE A 290 -10.01 -4.68 0.42
N ASP A 291 -9.45 -3.48 0.40
CA ASP A 291 -8.11 -3.18 0.90
C ASP A 291 -7.89 -3.63 2.35
N ARG A 292 -8.87 -3.39 3.24
CA ARG A 292 -8.79 -3.83 4.65
C ARG A 292 -8.85 -5.34 4.80
N ILE A 293 -9.61 -6.02 3.94
CA ILE A 293 -9.68 -7.49 3.91
C ILE A 293 -8.33 -8.04 3.43
N ARG A 294 -7.76 -7.45 2.38
CA ARG A 294 -6.46 -7.87 1.82
C ARG A 294 -5.30 -7.59 2.78
N TYR A 295 -5.33 -6.46 3.47
CA TYR A 295 -4.29 -6.02 4.41
C TYR A 295 -4.88 -5.83 5.81
N PRO A 296 -5.15 -6.92 6.54
CA PRO A 296 -5.77 -6.84 7.86
C PRO A 296 -4.88 -6.06 8.83
N VAL A 297 -5.54 -5.35 9.76
CA VAL A 297 -4.88 -4.61 10.84
C VAL A 297 -4.99 -5.42 12.12
N HIS A 298 -3.84 -5.73 12.71
CA HIS A 298 -3.73 -6.37 14.01
C HIS A 298 -3.42 -5.27 15.05
N PRO A 299 -4.39 -4.84 15.89
CA PRO A 299 -4.26 -3.65 16.71
C PRO A 299 -3.01 -3.59 17.58
N GLU A 300 -2.64 -4.70 18.21
CA GLU A 300 -1.47 -4.78 19.10
C GLU A 300 -0.14 -4.58 18.37
N ARG A 301 -0.09 -4.99 17.09
CA ARG A 301 1.10 -4.89 16.25
C ARG A 301 1.12 -3.61 15.44
N ASP A 302 0.00 -3.28 14.79
CA ASP A 302 -0.06 -2.30 13.70
C ASP A 302 -0.53 -0.91 14.15
N VAL A 303 -1.15 -0.78 15.34
CA VAL A 303 -1.67 0.50 15.87
C VAL A 303 -0.70 1.08 16.89
N PHE A 304 0.07 2.07 16.47
CA PHE A 304 1.09 2.68 17.31
C PHE A 304 1.44 4.12 16.89
N ILE A 305 2.08 4.84 17.79
CA ILE A 305 2.81 6.08 17.52
C ILE A 305 4.30 5.71 17.49
N MET A 306 4.98 6.00 16.39
CA MET A 306 6.42 5.76 16.25
C MET A 306 7.20 7.07 16.42
N ALA A 307 8.40 6.99 16.96
CA ALA A 307 9.44 8.01 16.81
C ALA A 307 10.65 7.39 16.10
N ASN A 308 11.39 8.21 15.40
CA ASN A 308 12.58 7.82 14.66
C ASN A 308 13.73 8.77 15.00
N THR A 309 14.92 8.26 15.24
CA THR A 309 16.09 9.06 15.61
C THR A 309 16.66 9.90 14.45
N TRP A 310 16.14 9.73 13.24
CA TRP A 310 16.50 10.56 12.08
C TRP A 310 15.59 11.79 11.94
N GLY A 311 16.03 12.77 11.16
CA GLY A 311 15.19 13.90 10.75
C GLY A 311 15.44 15.21 11.49
N SER A 312 16.23 15.23 12.57
CA SER A 312 16.59 16.45 13.29
C SER A 312 17.77 17.19 12.67
N GLU A 313 18.55 16.51 11.84
CA GLU A 313 19.68 17.06 11.13
C GLU A 313 19.76 16.54 9.71
N ASP A 314 20.34 17.35 8.85
CA ASP A 314 20.45 17.13 7.43
C ASP A 314 21.80 16.54 6.99
N LYS A 315 22.73 16.38 7.93
CA LYS A 315 24.05 15.86 7.64
C LYS A 315 24.08 14.34 7.81
N GLN A 316 24.08 13.62 6.69
CA GLN A 316 24.26 12.16 6.70
C GLN A 316 25.56 11.73 7.42
N ASP A 317 26.56 12.57 7.43
CA ASP A 317 27.86 12.31 8.05
C ASP A 317 27.79 12.21 9.59
N GLN A 318 26.67 12.61 10.19
CA GLN A 318 26.45 12.60 11.64
C GLN A 318 25.34 11.62 12.08
N CYS A 319 24.91 10.72 11.20
CA CYS A 319 23.86 9.73 11.50
C CYS A 319 24.21 8.87 12.73
N TRP A 320 25.47 8.50 12.90
CA TRP A 320 25.95 7.73 14.04
C TRP A 320 25.72 8.43 15.38
N TYR A 321 25.74 9.75 15.40
CA TYR A 321 25.50 10.53 16.61
C TYR A 321 24.08 10.30 17.12
N LYS A 322 23.10 10.30 16.23
CA LYS A 322 21.69 10.10 16.56
C LYS A 322 21.40 8.68 17.06
N ALA A 323 22.09 7.71 16.48
CA ALA A 323 21.88 6.29 16.74
C ALA A 323 22.72 5.73 17.90
N ARG A 324 23.63 6.51 18.50
CA ARG A 324 24.50 6.03 19.59
C ARG A 324 23.71 5.68 20.86
N GLU A 325 24.26 4.72 21.65
CA GLU A 325 23.61 4.18 22.82
C GLU A 325 23.12 5.26 23.80
N GLU A 326 23.97 6.24 24.14
CA GLU A 326 23.64 7.30 25.10
C GLU A 326 22.48 8.16 24.63
N ASN A 327 22.45 8.50 23.34
CA ASN A 327 21.40 9.30 22.74
C ASN A 327 20.06 8.53 22.73
N VAL A 328 20.09 7.27 22.34
CA VAL A 328 18.91 6.39 22.30
C VAL A 328 18.32 6.18 23.70
N LEU A 329 19.17 6.09 24.73
CA LEU A 329 18.70 6.00 26.12
C LEU A 329 17.92 7.26 26.55
N ILE A 330 18.35 8.44 26.11
CA ILE A 330 17.61 9.71 26.34
C ILE A 330 16.31 9.72 25.54
N GLU A 331 16.35 9.30 24.27
CA GLU A 331 15.16 9.25 23.42
C GLU A 331 14.08 8.31 24.01
N ILE A 332 14.44 7.18 24.60
CA ILE A 332 13.51 6.27 25.26
C ILE A 332 12.78 6.97 26.43
N GLU A 333 13.48 7.76 27.23
CA GLU A 333 12.87 8.50 28.33
C GLU A 333 11.85 9.51 27.81
N VAL A 334 12.20 10.27 26.77
CA VAL A 334 11.30 11.29 26.21
C VAL A 334 10.14 10.62 25.47
N ALA A 335 10.38 9.51 24.77
CA ALA A 335 9.33 8.72 24.13
C ALA A 335 8.28 8.25 25.15
N ALA A 336 8.74 7.72 26.29
CA ALA A 336 7.86 7.30 27.37
C ALA A 336 7.11 8.49 27.99
N GLU A 337 7.78 9.62 28.19
CA GLU A 337 7.19 10.86 28.69
C GLU A 337 6.04 11.34 27.80
N LEU A 338 6.20 11.28 26.48
CA LEU A 338 5.20 11.70 25.50
C LEU A 338 4.11 10.66 25.24
N GLY A 339 4.34 9.40 25.59
CA GLY A 339 3.43 8.30 25.31
C GLY A 339 3.59 7.71 23.90
N VAL A 340 4.77 7.83 23.29
CA VAL A 340 5.16 7.13 22.06
C VAL A 340 5.23 5.64 22.33
N ASP A 341 4.87 4.81 21.36
CA ASP A 341 4.81 3.35 21.52
C ASP A 341 6.07 2.65 21.00
N ILE A 342 6.68 3.14 19.91
CA ILE A 342 7.86 2.56 19.27
C ILE A 342 8.91 3.66 19.06
N LEU A 343 10.17 3.37 19.48
CA LEU A 343 11.32 4.16 19.08
C LEU A 343 12.15 3.37 18.07
N GLN A 344 12.27 3.89 16.85
CA GLN A 344 13.10 3.32 15.80
C GLN A 344 14.47 3.96 15.79
N ILE A 345 15.51 3.16 15.99
CA ILE A 345 16.90 3.57 15.81
C ILE A 345 17.21 3.55 14.33
N ASP A 346 17.46 4.71 13.75
CA ASP A 346 17.75 4.86 12.33
C ASP A 346 19.22 4.61 11.99
N ASP A 347 19.64 4.87 10.77
CA ASP A 347 21.01 4.69 10.27
C ASP A 347 22.07 5.27 11.20
N GLY A 348 23.21 4.57 11.33
CA GLY A 348 24.36 4.96 12.15
C GLY A 348 24.71 4.03 13.30
N TRP A 349 23.79 3.19 13.75
CA TRP A 349 24.00 2.25 14.86
C TRP A 349 25.05 1.16 14.54
N GLN A 350 25.21 0.81 13.28
CA GLN A 350 26.13 -0.19 12.76
C GLN A 350 27.56 0.30 12.64
N ILE A 351 27.84 1.53 13.00
CA ILE A 351 29.17 2.12 12.94
C ILE A 351 30.10 1.46 13.92
N ARG A 352 31.19 0.95 13.39
CA ARG A 352 32.22 0.25 14.13
C ARG A 352 33.53 0.24 13.38
N LYS A 353 34.60 -0.04 14.12
CA LYS A 353 35.89 -0.36 13.56
C LYS A 353 36.42 -1.67 14.15
N GLY A 354 37.01 -2.51 13.26
CA GLY A 354 37.70 -3.74 13.69
C GLY A 354 36.83 -4.99 13.75
N GLU A 355 37.45 -6.10 14.06
CA GLU A 355 36.91 -7.45 14.02
C GLU A 355 35.93 -7.79 15.16
N ASN A 356 35.86 -6.95 16.18
CA ASN A 356 35.11 -7.21 17.42
C ASN A 356 33.68 -6.69 17.42
N SER A 357 33.15 -6.38 16.26
CA SER A 357 31.75 -5.95 16.21
C SER A 357 30.86 -7.17 16.37
N TRP A 358 29.92 -7.06 17.28
CA TRP A 358 28.82 -7.98 17.46
C TRP A 358 27.81 -7.97 16.29
N LEU A 359 28.05 -7.14 15.28
CA LEU A 359 27.28 -7.03 14.04
C LEU A 359 28.01 -7.72 12.88
N PRO A 360 28.11 -9.07 12.87
CA PRO A 360 28.91 -9.77 11.86
C PRO A 360 28.43 -9.55 10.44
N ALA A 361 27.23 -9.10 10.26
CA ALA A 361 26.61 -9.01 8.96
C ALA A 361 26.01 -7.61 8.62
N ALA A 362 26.35 -6.57 9.35
CA ALA A 362 26.13 -5.20 8.86
C ALA A 362 26.98 -4.89 7.62
N LYS A 363 27.18 -5.89 6.77
CA LYS A 363 27.89 -5.81 5.50
C LYS A 363 26.91 -5.48 4.36
N GLY A 364 25.97 -4.60 4.62
CA GLY A 364 25.23 -4.00 3.52
C GLY A 364 26.04 -2.86 2.90
N PRO A 365 25.58 -2.26 1.80
CA PRO A 365 26.17 -1.05 1.22
C PRO A 365 26.00 0.18 2.11
N THR A 366 25.55 0.00 3.33
CA THR A 366 25.56 1.02 4.37
C THR A 366 26.97 1.47 4.59
N GLN A 367 27.27 2.61 4.04
CA GLN A 367 28.51 3.30 4.30
C GLN A 367 28.19 4.35 5.33
N PRO A 368 28.48 4.11 6.60
CA PRO A 368 28.28 5.12 7.62
C PRO A 368 29.17 6.34 7.38
N TYR A 369 30.20 6.16 6.59
CA TYR A 369 31.11 7.24 6.23
C TYR A 369 31.29 7.34 4.73
N LYS A 370 30.99 8.48 4.18
CA LYS A 370 31.46 8.84 2.85
C LYS A 370 32.95 9.16 2.93
N ASN A 371 33.73 8.58 2.03
CA ASN A 371 35.15 8.89 1.84
C ASN A 371 36.11 8.54 3.00
N GLY A 372 35.75 7.58 3.86
CA GLY A 372 36.65 7.14 4.92
C GLY A 372 36.88 8.15 6.04
N ALA A 373 36.07 9.21 6.12
CA ALA A 373 36.13 10.15 7.23
C ALA A 373 35.68 9.46 8.55
N LEU A 374 36.38 9.74 9.62
CA LEU A 374 35.99 9.29 10.95
C LEU A 374 34.81 10.11 11.49
N PRO A 375 33.91 9.51 12.30
CA PRO A 375 32.83 10.25 12.92
C PRO A 375 33.33 11.38 13.79
N GLN A 376 32.55 12.45 13.84
CA GLN A 376 32.82 13.59 14.70
C GLN A 376 31.66 13.79 15.68
N LEU A 377 31.98 14.18 16.90
CA LEU A 377 31.01 14.68 17.86
C LEU A 377 30.50 16.06 17.45
N PHE A 378 29.40 16.55 18.07
CA PHE A 378 28.87 17.87 17.82
C PHE A 378 29.87 19.02 18.09
N ASP A 379 30.79 18.80 19.01
CA ASP A 379 31.88 19.74 19.33
C ASP A 379 33.05 19.67 18.33
N GLY A 380 32.94 18.83 17.28
CA GLY A 380 33.99 18.64 16.29
C GLY A 380 35.07 17.63 16.67
N THR A 381 34.96 16.98 17.85
CA THR A 381 35.92 15.94 18.25
C THR A 381 35.81 14.73 17.34
N VAL A 382 36.93 14.36 16.72
CA VAL A 382 37.00 13.17 15.85
C VAL A 382 37.01 11.91 16.73
N MET A 383 36.11 10.97 16.44
CA MET A 383 36.02 9.72 17.17
C MET A 383 37.25 8.82 16.89
N PRO A 384 37.78 8.15 17.92
CA PRO A 384 38.88 7.20 17.73
C PRO A 384 38.49 6.07 16.78
N GLU A 385 39.44 5.53 16.04
CA GLU A 385 39.25 4.37 15.17
C GLU A 385 38.67 3.12 15.88
N SER A 386 38.96 2.96 17.18
CA SER A 386 38.43 1.87 18.00
C SER A 386 37.03 2.08 18.54
N TYR A 387 36.40 3.21 18.25
CA TYR A 387 35.07 3.51 18.77
C TYR A 387 34.02 2.56 18.20
N VAL A 388 33.19 2.03 19.06
CA VAL A 388 32.04 1.17 18.72
C VAL A 388 30.84 1.78 19.40
N ILE A 389 29.80 2.07 18.62
CA ILE A 389 28.59 2.79 19.10
C ILE A 389 27.80 1.95 20.12
N TYR A 390 27.76 0.63 19.92
CA TYR A 390 27.15 -0.34 20.84
C TYR A 390 28.19 -1.37 21.29
N PRO A 391 29.09 -1.02 22.17
CA PRO A 391 30.21 -1.90 22.56
C PRO A 391 29.76 -3.19 23.27
N ASN A 392 28.60 -3.19 23.89
CA ASN A 392 28.01 -4.31 24.63
C ASN A 392 26.69 -4.82 24.00
N GLY A 393 26.49 -4.58 22.70
CA GLY A 393 25.22 -4.88 22.04
C GLY A 393 24.05 -4.00 22.50
N PHE A 394 22.83 -4.36 22.15
CA PHE A 394 21.64 -3.58 22.48
C PHE A 394 21.10 -3.79 23.91
N GLY A 395 21.79 -4.56 24.75
CA GLY A 395 21.29 -4.98 26.07
C GLY A 395 20.76 -3.83 26.91
N LYS A 396 21.53 -2.73 27.08
CA LYS A 396 21.11 -1.58 27.88
C LYS A 396 19.89 -0.87 27.30
N VAL A 397 19.88 -0.68 25.98
CA VAL A 397 18.77 -0.01 25.28
C VAL A 397 17.50 -0.86 25.40
N ARG A 398 17.61 -2.18 25.20
CA ARG A 398 16.51 -3.14 25.37
C ARG A 398 15.94 -3.13 26.78
N GLU A 399 16.79 -3.20 27.81
CA GLU A 399 16.37 -3.15 29.20
C GLU A 399 15.67 -1.85 29.54
N LYS A 400 16.22 -0.72 29.09
CA LYS A 400 15.62 0.60 29.31
C LYS A 400 14.28 0.73 28.60
N ALA A 401 14.18 0.28 27.36
CA ALA A 401 12.94 0.29 26.60
C ALA A 401 11.85 -0.55 27.28
N LYS A 402 12.22 -1.75 27.77
CA LYS A 402 11.32 -2.62 28.55
C LYS A 402 10.86 -1.97 29.86
N GLU A 403 11.77 -1.34 30.61
CA GLU A 403 11.44 -0.58 31.83
C GLU A 403 10.41 0.49 31.57
N LYS A 404 10.53 1.19 30.45
CA LYS A 404 9.67 2.32 30.05
C LYS A 404 8.43 1.91 29.25
N GLY A 405 8.27 0.64 28.91
CA GLY A 405 7.15 0.16 28.09
C GLY A 405 7.24 0.60 26.62
N ILE A 406 8.44 0.90 26.13
CA ILE A 406 8.70 1.29 24.73
C ILE A 406 9.12 0.06 23.93
N ARG A 407 8.50 -0.14 22.77
CA ARG A 407 8.97 -1.10 21.77
C ARG A 407 10.09 -0.46 20.95
N LEU A 408 11.02 -1.30 20.47
CA LEU A 408 12.14 -0.81 19.65
C LEU A 408 11.94 -1.15 18.17
N GLY A 409 12.41 -0.28 17.30
CA GLY A 409 12.60 -0.51 15.88
C GLY A 409 14.06 -0.30 15.47
N LEU A 410 14.48 -0.89 14.36
CA LEU A 410 15.84 -0.81 13.86
C LEU A 410 15.87 -0.56 12.35
N TRP A 411 16.69 0.37 11.94
CA TRP A 411 17.03 0.60 10.55
C TRP A 411 18.06 -0.43 10.07
N ASN A 412 17.87 -0.92 8.85
CA ASN A 412 18.85 -1.75 8.14
C ASN A 412 18.87 -1.35 6.67
N ALA A 413 20.01 -1.50 6.01
CA ALA A 413 20.02 -1.48 4.56
C ALA A 413 19.21 -2.67 4.01
N TRP A 414 18.48 -2.47 2.92
CA TRP A 414 17.66 -3.50 2.27
C TRP A 414 18.46 -4.76 1.87
N THR A 415 19.76 -4.62 1.67
CA THR A 415 20.69 -5.71 1.34
C THR A 415 21.15 -6.53 2.54
N ALA A 416 20.79 -6.13 3.77
CA ALA A 416 21.13 -6.90 4.96
C ALA A 416 20.59 -8.34 4.83
N PRO A 417 21.40 -9.38 5.07
CA PRO A 417 20.95 -10.76 5.00
C PRO A 417 19.88 -11.08 6.06
N LEU A 418 19.02 -12.05 5.80
CA LEU A 418 17.96 -12.46 6.73
C LEU A 418 18.52 -12.83 8.12
N ASN A 419 19.58 -13.60 8.19
CA ASN A 419 20.19 -13.99 9.47
C ASN A 419 20.69 -12.81 10.30
N THR A 420 21.02 -11.68 9.67
CA THR A 420 21.34 -10.43 10.39
C THR A 420 20.10 -9.83 11.03
N LEU A 421 18.99 -9.80 10.29
CA LEU A 421 17.72 -9.29 10.79
C LEU A 421 17.21 -10.16 11.95
N GLU A 422 17.32 -11.49 11.83
CA GLU A 422 16.98 -12.46 12.87
C GLU A 422 17.85 -12.28 14.13
N THR A 423 19.16 -12.08 13.93
CA THR A 423 20.10 -11.82 15.05
C THR A 423 19.73 -10.53 15.76
N ASN A 424 19.45 -9.45 15.01
CA ASN A 424 19.04 -8.18 15.59
C ASN A 424 17.69 -8.30 16.32
N TYR A 425 16.73 -9.05 15.76
CA TYR A 425 15.44 -9.31 16.39
C TYR A 425 15.65 -9.97 17.78
N ASN A 426 16.49 -11.01 17.86
CA ASN A 426 16.73 -11.73 19.09
C ASN A 426 17.52 -10.90 20.12
N ASP A 427 18.54 -10.16 19.68
CA ASP A 427 19.43 -9.41 20.57
C ASP A 427 18.78 -8.12 21.09
N GLY A 428 18.12 -7.39 20.22
CA GLY A 428 17.50 -6.09 20.52
C GLY A 428 16.01 -6.15 20.86
N ASP A 429 15.32 -7.26 20.65
CA ASP A 429 13.86 -7.39 20.76
C ASP A 429 13.12 -6.38 19.87
N PHE A 430 13.66 -6.10 18.68
CA PHE A 430 13.11 -5.12 17.75
C PHE A 430 11.79 -5.58 17.14
N LYS A 431 10.79 -4.71 17.16
CA LYS A 431 9.44 -4.98 16.62
C LYS A 431 9.16 -4.32 15.27
N SER A 432 10.02 -3.43 14.82
CA SER A 432 9.94 -2.76 13.52
C SER A 432 11.31 -2.73 12.85
N PHE A 433 11.35 -3.06 11.56
CA PHE A 433 12.57 -3.04 10.77
C PHE A 433 12.38 -2.11 9.56
N LYS A 434 13.10 -0.99 9.52
CA LYS A 434 13.16 -0.14 8.33
C LYS A 434 14.19 -0.73 7.38
N LEU A 435 13.75 -1.24 6.23
CA LEU A 435 14.62 -1.76 5.16
C LEU A 435 14.80 -0.68 4.08
N ASP A 436 15.83 0.12 4.26
CA ASP A 436 16.05 1.36 3.51
C ASP A 436 17.01 1.20 2.32
N PHE A 437 17.08 2.25 1.49
CA PHE A 437 17.85 2.33 0.26
C PHE A 437 17.49 1.26 -0.78
N ALA A 438 16.32 0.66 -0.70
CA ALA A 438 15.89 -0.33 -1.68
C ALA A 438 15.86 0.28 -3.10
N ARG A 439 16.50 -0.44 -4.04
CA ARG A 439 16.48 -0.15 -5.47
C ARG A 439 16.03 -1.42 -6.18
N LEU A 440 14.73 -1.50 -6.43
CA LEU A 440 14.09 -2.71 -6.94
C LEU A 440 14.01 -2.64 -8.47
N GLU A 441 15.17 -2.60 -9.13
CA GLU A 441 15.27 -2.44 -10.58
C GLU A 441 15.13 -3.77 -11.35
N THR A 442 15.09 -4.89 -10.65
CA THR A 442 14.93 -6.24 -11.25
C THR A 442 13.91 -7.07 -10.47
N LYS A 443 13.31 -8.03 -11.15
CA LYS A 443 12.40 -9.02 -10.53
C LYS A 443 13.07 -9.76 -9.38
N GLU A 444 14.32 -10.20 -9.58
CA GLU A 444 15.12 -10.88 -8.56
C GLU A 444 15.32 -10.01 -7.31
N ALA A 445 15.65 -8.73 -7.48
CA ALA A 445 15.83 -7.81 -6.34
C ALA A 445 14.51 -7.62 -5.57
N PHE A 446 13.40 -7.50 -6.30
CA PHE A 446 12.08 -7.38 -5.72
C PHE A 446 11.69 -8.63 -4.93
N ASP A 447 11.80 -9.81 -5.55
CA ASP A 447 11.45 -11.09 -4.93
C ASP A 447 12.30 -11.36 -3.69
N ASN A 448 13.62 -11.18 -3.79
CA ASN A 448 14.54 -11.38 -2.69
C ASN A 448 14.21 -10.48 -1.48
N LEU A 449 13.85 -9.23 -1.70
CA LEU A 449 13.48 -8.33 -0.61
C LEU A 449 12.11 -8.69 -0.04
N TYR A 450 11.14 -8.99 -0.90
CA TYR A 450 9.78 -9.36 -0.49
C TYR A 450 9.76 -10.64 0.36
N TYR A 451 10.38 -11.72 -0.13
CA TYR A 451 10.42 -12.99 0.61
C TYR A 451 11.24 -12.87 1.90
N LYS A 452 12.36 -12.13 1.86
CA LYS A 452 13.14 -11.86 3.07
C LYS A 452 12.32 -11.14 4.14
N ALA A 453 11.50 -10.16 3.76
CA ALA A 453 10.62 -9.46 4.68
C ALA A 453 9.56 -10.41 5.28
N ARG A 454 8.94 -11.25 4.46
CA ARG A 454 7.98 -12.27 4.93
C ARG A 454 8.64 -13.28 5.87
N ASP A 455 9.83 -13.75 5.54
CA ASP A 455 10.55 -14.72 6.35
C ASP A 455 10.94 -14.13 7.71
N LEU A 456 11.35 -12.87 7.77
CA LEU A 456 11.59 -12.17 9.04
C LEU A 456 10.31 -12.09 9.89
N ILE A 457 9.18 -11.79 9.27
CA ILE A 457 7.89 -11.71 9.98
C ILE A 457 7.49 -13.09 10.50
N LYS A 458 7.59 -14.14 9.70
CA LYS A 458 7.35 -15.53 10.14
C LYS A 458 8.29 -15.94 11.27
N TYR A 459 9.58 -15.63 11.13
CA TYR A 459 10.59 -15.88 12.17
C TYR A 459 10.24 -15.23 13.51
N SER A 460 9.73 -14.00 13.47
CA SER A 460 9.27 -13.28 14.65
C SER A 460 7.95 -13.79 15.22
N ASN A 461 7.36 -14.83 14.66
CA ASN A 461 6.00 -15.29 14.95
C ASN A 461 4.97 -14.16 14.78
N TYR A 462 5.08 -13.40 13.68
CA TYR A 462 4.23 -12.26 13.30
C TYR A 462 4.21 -11.10 14.30
N ASN A 463 5.24 -11.00 15.17
CA ASN A 463 5.37 -9.90 16.13
C ASN A 463 6.14 -8.70 15.58
N ALA A 464 6.92 -8.87 14.52
CA ALA A 464 7.64 -7.80 13.85
C ALA A 464 6.88 -7.33 12.61
N VAL A 465 7.17 -6.08 12.21
CA VAL A 465 6.70 -5.47 10.96
C VAL A 465 7.87 -4.84 10.23
N VAL A 466 7.72 -4.65 8.93
CA VAL A 466 8.67 -3.87 8.14
C VAL A 466 8.13 -2.45 7.98
N ASN A 467 9.02 -1.48 8.12
CA ASN A 467 8.75 -0.08 7.86
C ASN A 467 9.36 0.29 6.50
N TRP A 468 8.50 0.53 5.51
CA TRP A 468 8.90 0.80 4.13
C TRP A 468 8.95 2.29 3.85
N ASP A 469 10.10 2.80 3.46
CA ASP A 469 10.18 4.11 2.84
C ASP A 469 9.71 4.01 1.38
N VAL A 470 8.62 4.72 1.05
CA VAL A 470 7.99 4.69 -0.28
C VAL A 470 8.12 5.98 -1.06
N THR A 471 8.86 6.96 -0.53
CA THR A 471 8.92 8.33 -1.07
C THR A 471 10.19 8.69 -1.80
N GLU A 472 11.19 7.83 -1.83
CA GLU A 472 12.40 8.08 -2.58
C GLU A 472 12.25 7.73 -4.07
N ARG A 473 13.08 8.35 -4.91
CA ARG A 473 13.01 8.22 -6.38
C ARG A 473 13.29 6.82 -6.93
N ALA A 474 13.97 5.98 -6.20
CA ALA A 474 14.25 4.62 -6.64
C ALA A 474 12.98 3.77 -6.64
N PRO A 475 12.86 2.76 -7.50
CA PRO A 475 11.76 1.81 -7.41
C PRO A 475 11.73 1.17 -6.01
N ARG A 476 10.59 1.28 -5.33
CA ARG A 476 10.36 0.79 -3.96
C ARG A 476 9.27 -0.27 -3.96
N MET A 477 8.94 -0.84 -2.79
CA MET A 477 7.84 -1.81 -2.65
C MET A 477 6.47 -1.28 -3.08
N GLY A 478 6.30 0.04 -3.16
CA GLY A 478 5.06 0.68 -3.56
C GLY A 478 3.98 0.74 -2.48
N PHE A 479 2.93 1.50 -2.78
CA PHE A 479 1.89 1.85 -1.81
C PHE A 479 0.94 0.70 -1.49
N TYR A 480 0.62 -0.15 -2.44
CA TYR A 480 -0.29 -1.27 -2.21
C TYR A 480 0.44 -2.55 -1.79
N PHE A 481 1.53 -2.85 -2.46
CA PHE A 481 2.26 -4.09 -2.21
C PHE A 481 3.00 -4.09 -0.85
N GLY A 482 3.64 -2.98 -0.47
CA GLY A 482 4.44 -2.88 0.74
C GLY A 482 3.67 -3.15 2.03
N ARG A 483 2.35 -2.90 2.05
CA ARG A 483 1.51 -3.09 3.23
C ARG A 483 1.29 -4.56 3.62
N ASP A 484 1.69 -5.49 2.79
CA ASP A 484 1.67 -6.92 3.09
C ASP A 484 2.51 -7.24 4.33
N CYS A 485 3.70 -6.64 4.42
CA CYS A 485 4.66 -6.91 5.47
C CYS A 485 4.68 -5.87 6.60
N GLY A 486 3.96 -4.75 6.48
CA GLY A 486 4.00 -3.74 7.53
C GLY A 486 3.48 -2.36 7.10
N ASN A 487 4.18 -1.32 7.53
CA ASN A 487 3.74 0.05 7.40
C ASN A 487 4.54 0.80 6.32
N LEU A 488 3.84 1.64 5.58
CA LEU A 488 4.46 2.56 4.64
C LEU A 488 4.89 3.82 5.37
N TYR A 489 6.16 4.14 5.31
CA TYR A 489 6.68 5.42 5.74
C TYR A 489 6.64 6.41 4.58
N LEU A 490 5.87 7.45 4.76
CA LEU A 490 5.78 8.54 3.81
C LEU A 490 6.70 9.68 4.27
N ALA A 491 7.87 9.80 3.64
CA ALA A 491 8.82 10.88 3.93
C ALA A 491 8.34 12.23 3.37
N ASN A 492 7.12 12.61 3.68
CA ASN A 492 6.44 13.79 3.15
C ASN A 492 6.77 15.08 3.93
N ARG A 493 8.01 15.27 4.28
CA ARG A 493 8.49 16.46 5.01
C ARG A 493 8.37 17.74 4.21
N LYS A 494 8.62 17.69 2.95
CA LYS A 494 8.38 18.67 1.89
C LYS A 494 8.48 20.13 2.30
N ALA A 495 9.66 20.68 2.33
CA ALA A 495 9.87 22.11 2.27
C ALA A 495 10.95 22.41 1.25
N TYR A 496 10.86 23.53 0.61
CA TYR A 496 11.97 24.09 -0.12
C TYR A 496 13.01 24.55 0.86
N THR A 497 14.08 23.80 0.98
CA THR A 497 15.14 24.17 1.88
C THR A 497 16.48 24.03 1.22
N ILE A 498 17.34 24.99 1.53
CA ILE A 498 18.76 24.87 1.21
C ILE A 498 19.37 23.98 2.27
N ARG A 499 20.01 22.90 1.88
CA ARG A 499 20.70 22.02 2.82
C ARG A 499 21.81 22.76 3.56
N PRO A 500 22.05 22.46 4.85
CA PRO A 500 21.37 21.52 5.73
C PRO A 500 20.15 22.15 6.40
N SER A 501 19.02 21.46 6.42
CA SER A 501 17.83 21.99 7.10
C SER A 501 16.77 20.92 7.31
N VAL A 502 15.93 21.12 8.32
CA VAL A 502 14.72 20.33 8.53
C VAL A 502 13.72 20.69 7.44
N GLN A 503 13.31 19.71 6.67
CA GLN A 503 12.38 19.86 5.57
C GLN A 503 10.97 19.52 6.07
N TYR A 504 10.14 20.53 6.32
CA TYR A 504 8.78 20.34 6.80
C TYR A 504 7.87 21.48 6.37
N GLU A 505 6.79 21.15 5.69
CA GLU A 505 5.73 22.07 5.32
C GLU A 505 4.37 21.50 5.71
N PRO A 506 3.75 21.95 6.81
CA PRO A 506 2.57 21.31 7.40
C PRO A 506 1.38 21.14 6.44
N TRP A 507 1.05 22.18 5.65
CA TRP A 507 -0.09 22.09 4.74
C TRP A 507 0.13 21.09 3.60
N GLN A 508 1.38 20.88 3.14
CA GLN A 508 1.69 19.86 2.13
C GLN A 508 1.60 18.46 2.71
N VAL A 509 2.03 18.27 3.95
CA VAL A 509 1.87 17.00 4.67
C VAL A 509 0.39 16.68 4.85
N LEU A 510 -0.42 17.68 5.21
CA LEU A 510 -1.89 17.54 5.30
C LEU A 510 -2.50 17.17 3.95
N ARG A 511 -2.06 17.82 2.86
CA ARG A 511 -2.52 17.54 1.50
C ARG A 511 -2.24 16.10 1.08
N ASP A 512 -1.03 15.61 1.34
CA ASP A 512 -0.66 14.24 0.99
C ASP A 512 -1.55 13.22 1.71
N GLY A 513 -1.80 13.41 3.00
CA GLY A 513 -2.73 12.56 3.74
C GLY A 513 -4.15 12.63 3.18
N TRP A 514 -4.61 13.84 2.80
CA TRP A 514 -5.91 14.08 2.22
C TRP A 514 -6.06 13.40 0.86
N GLU A 515 -5.06 13.46 0.00
CA GLU A 515 -5.02 12.80 -1.29
C GLU A 515 -4.99 11.27 -1.17
N LEU A 516 -4.17 10.73 -0.26
CA LEU A 516 -4.11 9.29 0.01
C LEU A 516 -5.45 8.76 0.53
N ALA A 517 -6.15 9.54 1.38
CA ALA A 517 -7.45 9.16 1.91
C ALA A 517 -8.53 8.94 0.85
N SER A 518 -8.36 9.38 -0.39
CA SER A 518 -9.31 9.14 -1.47
C SER A 518 -9.40 7.64 -1.81
N TYR A 519 -8.29 6.97 -2.01
CA TYR A 519 -8.28 5.60 -2.54
C TYR A 519 -7.49 4.59 -1.69
N MET A 520 -7.08 4.96 -0.47
CA MET A 520 -6.29 4.10 0.39
C MET A 520 -6.81 4.13 1.83
N ASN A 521 -6.71 3.01 2.53
CA ASN A 521 -6.81 2.98 3.98
C ASN A 521 -5.53 3.54 4.59
N LEU A 522 -5.66 4.54 5.45
CA LEU A 522 -4.51 5.18 6.09
C LEU A 522 -3.94 4.40 7.29
N ASN A 523 -4.55 3.29 7.67
CA ASN A 523 -4.21 2.54 8.88
C ASN A 523 -2.75 2.06 8.93
N LYS A 524 -2.17 1.72 7.77
CA LYS A 524 -0.78 1.30 7.64
C LYS A 524 0.09 2.34 6.90
N VAL A 525 -0.33 3.60 6.89
CA VAL A 525 0.42 4.71 6.30
C VAL A 525 0.89 5.64 7.40
N GLN A 526 2.19 5.81 7.52
CA GLN A 526 2.78 6.71 8.50
C GLN A 526 2.89 8.12 7.92
N ILE A 527 2.25 9.07 8.59
CA ILE A 527 2.32 10.50 8.27
C ILE A 527 3.29 11.18 9.22
N THR A 528 4.16 12.01 8.67
CA THR A 528 5.29 12.61 9.37
C THR A 528 4.88 13.80 10.24
N PHE A 529 5.30 13.77 11.50
CA PHE A 529 5.47 14.95 12.36
C PHE A 529 6.97 15.32 12.42
N GLN A 530 7.27 16.60 12.36
CA GLN A 530 8.62 17.13 12.55
C GLN A 530 8.66 18.15 13.69
N ASN A 531 9.79 18.20 14.37
CA ASN A 531 10.04 19.27 15.34
C ASN A 531 10.33 20.60 14.63
N LYS A 532 9.31 21.46 14.58
CA LYS A 532 9.43 22.77 13.92
C LYS A 532 10.48 23.69 14.54
N GLU A 533 10.84 23.48 15.81
CA GLU A 533 11.83 24.31 16.53
C GLU A 533 13.24 24.13 15.95
N LEU A 534 13.48 23.04 15.22
CA LEU A 534 14.73 22.78 14.51
C LEU A 534 14.76 23.38 13.10
N THR A 535 13.71 24.09 12.70
CA THR A 535 13.64 24.75 11.39
C THR A 535 14.61 25.93 11.36
N PRO A 536 15.60 25.93 10.46
CA PRO A 536 16.57 27.02 10.39
C PRO A 536 15.92 28.31 9.84
N PRO A 537 16.43 29.49 10.21
CA PRO A 537 15.85 30.77 9.79
C PRO A 537 15.78 30.99 8.28
N GLU A 538 16.70 30.36 7.54
CA GLU A 538 16.77 30.43 6.08
C GLU A 538 15.83 29.47 5.37
N ALA A 539 15.13 28.61 6.09
CA ALA A 539 14.20 27.63 5.51
C ALA A 539 12.97 28.34 4.93
N ILE A 540 12.61 27.98 3.71
CA ILE A 540 11.40 28.48 3.05
C ILE A 540 10.23 27.60 3.43
N THR A 541 9.66 27.84 4.61
CA THR A 541 8.53 27.07 5.15
C THR A 541 7.70 27.89 6.12
N ASP A 542 6.43 27.56 6.22
CA ASP A 542 5.52 28.12 7.22
C ASP A 542 5.54 27.34 8.55
N ALA A 543 6.36 26.32 8.71
CA ALA A 543 6.36 25.41 9.86
C ALA A 543 6.36 26.11 11.21
N LEU A 544 7.12 27.21 11.37
CA LEU A 544 7.20 27.97 12.61
C LEU A 544 5.89 28.69 13.01
N LYS A 545 4.99 28.89 12.06
CA LYS A 545 3.69 29.55 12.30
C LYS A 545 2.62 28.60 12.86
N TYR A 546 2.86 27.29 12.84
CA TYR A 546 1.96 26.28 13.34
C TYR A 546 2.27 25.88 14.78
N SER A 547 1.29 25.39 15.51
CA SER A 547 1.51 24.78 16.82
C SER A 547 1.96 23.33 16.66
N HIS A 548 2.63 22.75 17.65
CA HIS A 548 3.00 21.34 17.64
C HIS A 548 1.75 20.45 17.67
N ALA A 549 0.70 20.86 18.40
CA ALA A 549 -0.57 20.14 18.42
C ALA A 549 -1.25 20.10 17.04
N TYR A 550 -1.20 21.20 16.27
CA TYR A 550 -1.71 21.23 14.90
C TYR A 550 -0.94 20.25 14.02
N ASN A 551 0.39 20.28 14.05
CA ASN A 551 1.24 19.38 13.28
C ASN A 551 0.99 17.90 13.64
N PHE A 552 0.78 17.61 14.91
CA PHE A 552 0.41 16.24 15.33
C PHE A 552 -1.01 15.90 14.89
N ALA A 553 -1.95 16.84 14.91
CA ALA A 553 -3.32 16.58 14.48
C ALA A 553 -3.43 16.15 13.01
N ILE A 554 -2.51 16.57 12.14
CA ILE A 554 -2.42 16.13 10.73
C ILE A 554 -2.28 14.60 10.65
N THR A 555 -1.63 13.97 11.61
CA THR A 555 -1.31 12.54 11.59
C THR A 555 -2.39 11.64 12.17
N LEU A 556 -3.40 12.19 12.88
CA LEU A 556 -4.34 11.44 13.71
C LEU A 556 -5.20 10.40 12.95
N MET A 557 -5.48 10.64 11.67
CA MET A 557 -6.30 9.72 10.85
C MET A 557 -5.46 8.69 10.09
N ALA A 558 -4.15 8.66 10.34
CA ALA A 558 -3.17 7.72 9.80
C ALA A 558 -2.36 7.11 10.95
N SER A 559 -1.19 6.56 10.68
CA SER A 559 -0.25 6.11 11.72
C SER A 559 0.75 7.24 12.00
N PRO A 560 0.77 7.85 13.20
CA PRO A 560 1.68 8.96 13.49
C PRO A 560 3.14 8.52 13.56
N ILE A 561 4.04 9.27 12.91
CA ILE A 561 5.48 9.11 13.09
C ILE A 561 6.16 10.44 13.40
N PHE A 562 6.82 10.52 14.55
CA PHE A 562 7.77 11.57 14.86
C PHE A 562 9.08 11.28 14.12
N PHE A 563 9.27 11.91 12.98
CA PHE A 563 10.51 11.77 12.23
C PHE A 563 11.50 12.85 12.65
N THR A 564 11.87 12.79 13.93
CA THR A 564 12.72 13.75 14.62
C THR A 564 13.18 13.15 15.94
N GLU A 565 14.31 13.59 16.47
CA GLU A 565 14.74 13.25 17.82
C GLU A 565 13.86 14.00 18.82
N LEU A 566 13.25 13.26 19.73
CA LEU A 566 12.28 13.80 20.69
C LEU A 566 12.92 14.65 21.78
N GLN A 567 14.18 14.42 22.11
CA GLN A 567 14.89 15.16 23.14
C GLN A 567 15.03 16.65 22.84
N PHE A 568 15.01 17.03 21.56
CA PHE A 568 15.11 18.43 21.13
C PHE A 568 13.77 19.18 21.13
N LEU A 569 12.66 18.51 21.45
CA LEU A 569 11.42 19.20 21.74
C LEU A 569 11.54 19.97 23.03
N SER A 570 11.23 21.27 23.00
CA SER A 570 11.22 22.10 24.20
C SER A 570 10.23 21.59 25.26
N PRO A 571 10.38 21.95 26.54
CA PRO A 571 9.38 21.62 27.56
C PRO A 571 7.98 22.08 27.18
N GLU A 572 7.86 23.25 26.54
CA GLU A 572 6.61 23.83 26.04
C GLU A 572 5.99 22.97 24.95
N ALA A 573 6.79 22.53 23.98
CA ALA A 573 6.37 21.61 22.91
C ALA A 573 5.85 20.29 23.48
N ARG A 574 6.57 19.72 24.45
CA ARG A 574 6.15 18.47 25.12
C ARG A 574 4.85 18.66 25.91
N ALA A 575 4.72 19.79 26.61
CA ALA A 575 3.49 20.13 27.35
C ALA A 575 2.28 20.30 26.42
N GLU A 576 2.49 20.82 25.22
CA GLU A 576 1.45 20.93 24.18
C GLU A 576 1.07 19.58 23.58
N LEU A 577 2.04 18.69 23.33
CA LEU A 577 1.82 17.39 22.68
C LEU A 577 1.19 16.35 23.60
N LYS A 578 1.58 16.28 24.87
CA LYS A 578 1.11 15.25 25.82
C LYS A 578 -0.42 15.08 25.87
N PRO A 579 -1.22 16.16 26.00
CA PRO A 579 -2.67 16.02 26.08
C PRO A 579 -3.29 15.42 24.82
N ILE A 580 -2.87 15.87 23.63
CA ILE A 580 -3.42 15.37 22.37
C ILE A 580 -3.01 13.93 22.11
N ILE A 581 -1.77 13.53 22.43
CA ILE A 581 -1.30 12.16 22.34
C ILE A 581 -2.11 11.25 23.27
N ALA A 582 -2.29 11.65 24.54
CA ALA A 582 -3.05 10.86 25.51
C ALA A 582 -4.51 10.67 25.06
N LYS A 583 -5.15 11.71 24.54
CA LYS A 583 -6.51 11.67 24.02
C LYS A 583 -6.61 10.79 22.77
N TYR A 584 -5.68 10.90 21.85
CA TYR A 584 -5.60 10.04 20.66
C TYR A 584 -5.47 8.57 21.07
N LYS A 585 -4.54 8.24 21.97
CA LYS A 585 -4.36 6.85 22.44
C LYS A 585 -5.61 6.26 23.08
N ALA A 586 -6.43 7.06 23.73
CA ALA A 586 -7.70 6.62 24.31
C ALA A 586 -8.79 6.30 23.26
N GLU A 587 -8.69 6.87 22.05
CA GLU A 587 -9.71 6.74 21.01
C GLU A 587 -9.24 5.92 19.79
N ARG A 588 -7.94 5.75 19.60
CA ARG A 588 -7.35 5.21 18.35
C ARG A 588 -7.87 3.82 17.98
N ASP A 589 -8.10 2.92 18.94
CA ASP A 589 -8.57 1.56 18.65
C ASP A 589 -9.97 1.57 18.01
N GLU A 590 -10.83 2.49 18.43
CA GLU A 590 -12.12 2.71 17.78
C GLU A 590 -11.98 3.43 16.44
N MET A 591 -11.03 4.36 16.32
CA MET A 591 -10.75 5.04 15.04
C MET A 591 -10.31 4.06 13.97
N TYR A 592 -9.50 3.06 14.31
CA TYR A 592 -9.03 2.03 13.36
C TYR A 592 -10.13 1.11 12.84
N LYS A 593 -11.29 1.04 13.49
CA LYS A 593 -12.46 0.30 12.98
C LYS A 593 -13.17 1.04 11.84
N GLY A 594 -13.07 2.33 11.77
CA GLY A 594 -13.66 3.16 10.72
C GLY A 594 -12.82 3.23 9.43
N PHE A 595 -13.41 3.82 8.40
CA PHE A 595 -12.75 4.17 7.14
C PHE A 595 -12.59 5.68 7.06
N VAL A 596 -11.41 6.14 6.66
CA VAL A 596 -11.10 7.58 6.58
C VAL A 596 -11.39 8.12 5.20
N PHE A 597 -12.11 9.24 5.14
CA PHE A 597 -12.43 9.99 3.93
C PHE A 597 -11.94 11.41 4.06
N ALA A 598 -11.47 11.97 2.97
CA ALA A 598 -11.18 13.38 2.85
C ALA A 598 -12.47 14.21 2.85
N ILE A 599 -12.50 15.31 3.58
CA ILE A 599 -13.62 16.26 3.61
C ILE A 599 -13.15 17.70 3.43
N GLY A 600 -14.05 18.57 3.00
CA GLY A 600 -13.72 19.95 2.70
C GLY A 600 -12.92 20.11 1.41
N ASP A 601 -12.23 21.24 1.31
CA ASP A 601 -11.42 21.57 0.14
C ASP A 601 -10.03 20.92 0.26
N LYS A 602 -9.39 20.66 -0.89
CA LYS A 602 -8.01 20.17 -0.93
C LYS A 602 -7.08 21.16 -0.23
N PRO A 603 -6.20 20.70 0.67
CA PRO A 603 -5.25 21.58 1.37
C PRO A 603 -4.36 22.36 0.41
N ASP A 604 -4.31 23.67 0.59
CA ASP A 604 -3.54 24.64 -0.20
C ASP A 604 -2.99 25.81 0.63
N ASN A 605 -2.95 25.63 1.96
CA ASN A 605 -2.61 26.64 2.96
C ASN A 605 -3.68 27.72 3.18
N LYS A 606 -4.86 27.62 2.53
CA LYS A 606 -6.00 28.56 2.65
C LYS A 606 -7.34 27.87 2.86
N SER A 607 -7.36 26.57 2.81
CA SER A 607 -8.60 25.77 2.80
C SER A 607 -9.22 25.58 4.19
N TRP A 608 -10.52 25.29 4.19
CA TRP A 608 -11.19 24.52 5.23
C TRP A 608 -11.22 23.07 4.76
N THR A 609 -10.54 22.20 5.48
CA THR A 609 -10.24 20.84 5.05
C THR A 609 -10.28 19.87 6.23
N GLY A 610 -10.12 18.59 5.98
CA GLY A 610 -9.99 17.62 7.05
C GLY A 610 -10.27 16.20 6.63
N PHE A 611 -10.54 15.39 7.63
CA PHE A 611 -10.83 13.97 7.48
C PHE A 611 -12.06 13.60 8.30
N GLN A 612 -12.88 12.73 7.72
CA GLN A 612 -13.92 12.01 8.44
C GLN A 612 -13.56 10.54 8.50
N ASN A 613 -13.48 10.00 9.70
CA ASN A 613 -13.50 8.57 9.95
C ASN A 613 -14.96 8.13 10.13
N TYR A 614 -15.38 7.10 9.40
CA TYR A 614 -16.74 6.57 9.43
C TYR A 614 -16.73 5.07 9.64
N ASN A 615 -17.42 4.59 10.68
CA ASN A 615 -17.64 3.17 10.90
C ASN A 615 -19.00 2.78 10.32
N PRO A 616 -19.07 1.97 9.25
CA PRO A 616 -20.32 1.61 8.59
C PRO A 616 -21.23 0.72 9.43
N GLU A 617 -20.69 -0.01 10.42
CA GLU A 617 -21.49 -0.89 11.30
C GLU A 617 -22.32 -0.08 12.30
N THR A 618 -21.75 1.02 12.81
CA THR A 618 -22.38 1.82 13.87
C THR A 618 -22.94 3.15 13.37
N GLY A 619 -22.44 3.64 12.23
CA GLY A 619 -22.70 4.99 11.74
C GLY A 619 -22.00 6.10 12.54
N ASN A 620 -21.13 5.74 13.48
CA ASN A 620 -20.34 6.64 14.31
C ASN A 620 -18.94 6.89 13.71
N GLY A 621 -18.19 7.81 14.30
CA GLY A 621 -16.81 8.02 13.89
C GLY A 621 -16.16 9.26 14.48
N TYR A 622 -15.16 9.76 13.75
CA TYR A 622 -14.32 10.86 14.20
C TYR A 622 -14.13 11.88 13.08
N LEU A 623 -13.80 13.09 13.45
CA LEU A 623 -13.47 14.17 12.54
C LEU A 623 -12.19 14.86 13.00
N THR A 624 -11.28 15.14 12.08
CA THR A 624 -10.28 16.18 12.23
C THR A 624 -10.57 17.25 11.20
N VAL A 625 -10.86 18.46 11.66
CA VAL A 625 -11.20 19.60 10.80
C VAL A 625 -10.14 20.66 10.98
N PHE A 626 -9.62 21.18 9.89
CA PHE A 626 -8.55 22.18 9.87
C PHE A 626 -9.02 23.46 9.20
N ARG A 627 -8.70 24.58 9.83
CA ARG A 627 -8.67 25.88 9.21
C ARG A 627 -7.21 26.24 8.98
N GLU A 628 -6.80 26.28 7.71
CA GLU A 628 -5.40 26.48 7.34
C GLU A 628 -4.92 27.90 7.62
N LEU A 629 -3.60 28.09 7.62
CA LEU A 629 -2.89 29.29 8.08
C LEU A 629 -3.41 30.60 7.48
N ASN A 630 -3.61 30.62 6.16
CA ASN A 630 -3.97 31.82 5.41
C ASN A 630 -5.48 31.89 5.10
N ASN A 631 -6.31 31.13 5.81
CA ASN A 631 -7.76 31.18 5.67
C ASN A 631 -8.35 32.33 6.53
N GLU A 632 -9.19 33.17 5.95
CA GLU A 632 -9.80 34.31 6.62
C GLU A 632 -11.16 34.00 7.27
N GLU A 633 -11.87 32.94 6.83
CA GLU A 633 -13.20 32.58 7.32
C GLU A 633 -13.11 31.82 8.66
N LYS A 634 -13.80 32.33 9.69
CA LYS A 634 -13.81 31.71 11.03
C LYS A 634 -14.78 30.53 11.14
N THR A 635 -15.73 30.44 10.21
CA THR A 635 -16.77 29.42 10.18
C THR A 635 -16.93 28.87 8.76
N ARG A 636 -17.20 27.58 8.65
CA ARG A 636 -17.45 26.92 7.35
C ARG A 636 -18.37 25.73 7.51
N LYS A 637 -19.27 25.54 6.56
CA LYS A 637 -20.02 24.30 6.41
C LYS A 637 -19.21 23.30 5.62
N LEU A 638 -19.11 22.07 6.13
CA LEU A 638 -18.44 20.97 5.43
C LEU A 638 -19.44 19.84 5.21
N LYS A 639 -19.41 19.26 4.02
CA LYS A 639 -20.21 18.11 3.64
C LYS A 639 -19.65 16.84 4.29
N MET A 640 -20.53 16.06 4.90
CA MET A 640 -20.16 14.81 5.58
C MET A 640 -20.40 13.59 4.68
N CYS A 641 -19.51 12.62 4.79
CA CYS A 641 -19.65 11.32 4.14
C CYS A 641 -20.68 10.47 4.92
N TYR A 642 -21.62 9.84 4.21
CA TYR A 642 -22.61 8.87 4.76
C TYR A 642 -23.52 9.35 5.90
N LEU A 643 -23.46 10.61 6.29
CA LEU A 643 -24.42 11.22 7.20
C LEU A 643 -25.54 11.86 6.40
N LYS A 644 -26.75 11.29 6.52
CA LYS A 644 -27.91 11.72 5.72
C LYS A 644 -28.48 13.04 6.24
N PRO A 645 -29.04 13.90 5.34
CA PRO A 645 -29.83 15.07 5.74
C PRO A 645 -30.88 14.72 6.79
N GLY A 646 -31.04 15.60 7.79
CA GLY A 646 -31.95 15.41 8.91
C GLY A 646 -31.43 14.48 10.02
N ALA A 647 -30.33 13.75 9.82
CA ALA A 647 -29.74 12.92 10.88
C ALA A 647 -29.25 13.78 12.04
N LYS A 648 -29.53 13.34 13.26
CA LYS A 648 -29.05 13.97 14.49
C LYS A 648 -27.82 13.24 14.99
N ILE A 649 -26.78 13.99 15.33
CA ILE A 649 -25.54 13.46 15.90
C ILE A 649 -25.14 14.26 17.14
N GLN A 650 -24.52 13.57 18.09
CA GLN A 650 -23.80 14.21 19.18
C GLN A 650 -22.34 14.38 18.78
N LEU A 651 -21.87 15.61 18.67
CA LEU A 651 -20.45 15.92 18.55
C LEU A 651 -19.85 16.10 19.95
N THR A 652 -18.68 15.50 20.15
CA THR A 652 -17.85 15.69 21.35
C THR A 652 -16.47 16.15 20.91
N ASP A 653 -16.04 17.31 21.34
CA ASP A 653 -14.65 17.73 21.22
C ASP A 653 -13.78 16.88 22.15
N ILE A 654 -12.85 16.13 21.58
CA ILE A 654 -12.03 15.17 22.34
C ILE A 654 -11.05 15.89 23.27
N LEU A 655 -10.58 17.07 22.89
CA LEU A 655 -9.60 17.82 23.68
C LEU A 655 -10.26 18.51 24.87
N THR A 656 -11.43 19.13 24.68
CA THR A 656 -12.14 19.90 25.71
C THR A 656 -13.23 19.11 26.44
N ASN A 657 -13.69 17.99 25.87
CA ASN A 657 -14.87 17.21 26.27
C ASN A 657 -16.22 17.96 26.13
N GLU A 658 -16.24 19.10 25.45
CA GLU A 658 -17.48 19.81 25.15
C GLU A 658 -18.37 19.00 24.20
N LYS A 659 -19.67 19.00 24.46
CA LYS A 659 -20.66 18.27 23.69
C LYS A 659 -21.69 19.21 23.10
N ARG A 660 -22.05 18.96 21.84
CA ARG A 660 -23.17 19.63 21.18
C ARG A 660 -23.99 18.66 20.35
N LEU A 661 -25.28 18.91 20.27
CA LEU A 661 -26.17 18.21 19.33
C LEU A 661 -26.21 18.99 18.02
N VAL A 662 -26.10 18.28 16.92
CA VAL A 662 -26.11 18.85 15.57
C VAL A 662 -27.08 18.05 14.72
N THR A 663 -27.84 18.75 13.89
CA THR A 663 -28.64 18.16 12.83
C THR A 663 -27.92 18.39 11.51
N ILE A 664 -27.73 17.33 10.75
CA ILE A 664 -27.18 17.40 9.39
C ILE A 664 -28.17 18.19 8.53
N ASP A 665 -27.72 19.22 7.85
CA ASP A 665 -28.58 20.08 7.05
C ASP A 665 -29.07 19.38 5.75
N GLU A 666 -29.86 20.05 4.95
CA GLU A 666 -30.46 19.53 3.71
C GLU A 666 -29.41 19.18 2.63
N HIS A 667 -28.20 19.74 2.73
CA HIS A 667 -27.08 19.48 1.83
C HIS A 667 -26.13 18.39 2.36
N GLY A 668 -26.40 17.85 3.55
CA GLY A 668 -25.51 16.86 4.20
C GLY A 668 -24.32 17.50 4.92
N GLU A 669 -24.46 18.77 5.34
CA GLU A 669 -23.37 19.57 5.87
C GLU A 669 -23.51 19.82 7.38
N ILE A 670 -22.37 20.13 7.99
CA ILE A 670 -22.24 20.57 9.40
C ILE A 670 -21.47 21.90 9.45
N ASP A 671 -21.95 22.80 10.29
CA ASP A 671 -21.26 24.05 10.60
C ASP A 671 -20.10 23.83 11.59
N PHE A 672 -18.92 24.29 11.21
CA PHE A 672 -17.74 24.30 12.07
C PHE A 672 -17.26 25.74 12.33
N SER A 673 -16.71 25.96 13.52
CA SER A 673 -16.11 27.25 13.92
C SER A 673 -14.73 27.01 14.51
N ILE A 674 -13.72 27.64 13.93
CA ILE A 674 -12.33 27.66 14.42
C ILE A 674 -11.87 29.12 14.45
N PRO A 675 -11.91 29.76 15.63
CA PRO A 675 -11.62 31.21 15.74
C PRO A 675 -10.19 31.59 15.40
N LYS A 676 -9.23 30.71 15.73
CA LYS A 676 -7.79 30.95 15.51
C LYS A 676 -7.36 30.31 14.17
N THR A 677 -6.35 30.89 13.52
CA THR A 677 -5.70 30.39 12.34
C THR A 677 -4.18 30.38 12.52
N PRO A 678 -3.45 29.30 12.17
CA PRO A 678 -4.00 27.98 11.87
C PRO A 678 -4.67 27.35 13.09
N GLY A 679 -5.69 26.53 12.86
CA GLY A 679 -6.43 25.88 13.94
C GLY A 679 -7.07 24.57 13.50
N PHE A 680 -7.42 23.74 14.46
CA PHE A 680 -8.05 22.45 14.19
C PHE A 680 -9.07 22.07 15.27
N LEU A 681 -9.93 21.10 14.93
CA LEU A 681 -10.83 20.41 15.84
C LEU A 681 -10.56 18.90 15.74
N PHE A 682 -10.58 18.22 16.88
CA PHE A 682 -10.56 16.77 16.96
C PHE A 682 -11.83 16.28 17.67
N LEU A 683 -12.75 15.75 16.88
CA LEU A 683 -14.11 15.47 17.32
C LEU A 683 -14.46 13.99 17.19
N LYS A 684 -15.28 13.51 18.12
CA LYS A 684 -16.01 12.24 18.01
C LYS A 684 -17.48 12.55 17.74
N TYR A 685 -18.10 11.82 16.80
CA TYR A 685 -19.54 11.91 16.59
C TYR A 685 -20.22 10.58 16.82
N LYS A 686 -21.42 10.66 17.41
CA LYS A 686 -22.31 9.53 17.61
C LYS A 686 -23.66 9.86 17.01
N LYS A 687 -24.20 8.93 16.22
CA LYS A 687 -25.55 8.99 15.68
C LYS A 687 -26.54 8.80 16.83
N MET A 688 -27.60 9.64 16.84
CA MET A 688 -28.63 9.61 17.86
C MET A 688 -29.83 8.77 17.40
#